data_4c7881fca30e5623c763aa0b399ffde0
#
_entry.id   4c7881fca30e5623c763aa0b399ffde0
#
_cell.length_a   1.000
_cell.length_b   1.000
_cell.length_c   1.000
_cell.angle_alpha   90.00
_cell.angle_beta   90.00
_cell.angle_gamma   90.00
#
_symmetry.space_group_name_H-M   'P 1'
#
loop_
_entity.id
_entity.type
_entity.pdbx_description
1 polymer ?
#
loop_
_entity_poly.entity_id
_entity_poly.type
_entity_poly.pdbx_seq_one_letter_code
_entity_poly.pdbx_strand_id
1 'polypeptide(L)'
;MALFSGDLDLAEQLFQAAFEQAASQEQKAESLYGIGRTHFARRDYAKSADTFNRLLGQFPQSAVLANTYFMLGENYFRLGEFTQSANAYRNYAETSPAIIKDIAFTLQGDAALNAADYNQAITAYQSAMQANPETNTAYLNLQIGKAYDALENYTTAIQYYLSVYDATSDDLTKATANLLAGQAYKKMGLNEEAYARFLDSVIQFPRAFDSFTGLSILVADGVPVNEFQRGLVNYYAGSYDFAIRAFERYLDSNPEDNDGSAYYFKGLSHYFRGEYGSAISDYEQLIFGYPLNTYWAAAWDEKAHVLWVNLNRPTEAIETYLGFVMQSPTAAEAPAYLFEAGRVAERAGRLEEAALIWQRMMDDYPSAELSYRGLFLAGISYYRLNRYEDALSVFQRSLVLGTSPREKAKAYIWIGKCHQASGSAEEAEQAWQAASQADPTNYYSIRANELLEGLEPFTFDTRYDFGYSLELERPEAEAWLRSTFNIPQDFNLGELGELAENPRVKRMRAFWEVSRYRQATNEADLLRAELQTDIANSYRLLNLLLDLQLYQPAVYTARNIINLAGMDDLSSLTAPIFFTHVRFGAYFRELLVPIANDYSISPLLFYALVRQESMFNPYIASSAGASGLAQIMPATAKENVDLLRWPPNYDTADLQLGRVNLTIGAFYLNRMLTYFSGNMQAALAAYNAGPGNAEAWLALSGDDPDLFLEVIRFQETQNYLMQITEFLNIYILVYQR
;
A
#
# COMPACT_ATOMS: atom_id res chain seq x y z
N MET A 1 8.95 21.11 12.04
CA MET A 1 7.55 20.61 12.14
C MET A 1 6.67 21.15 11.00
N ALA A 2 6.34 22.43 10.94
CA ALA A 2 5.37 22.96 9.97
C ALA A 2 5.66 22.58 8.51
N LEU A 3 6.91 22.62 8.06
CA LEU A 3 7.30 22.21 6.71
C LEU A 3 7.01 20.73 6.46
N PHE A 4 7.37 19.84 7.38
CA PHE A 4 7.13 18.40 7.27
C PHE A 4 5.63 18.04 7.30
N SER A 5 4.85 18.74 8.14
CA SER A 5 3.40 18.54 8.21
C SER A 5 2.63 19.17 7.03
N GLY A 6 3.32 19.92 6.15
CA GLY A 6 2.70 20.55 4.98
C GLY A 6 1.92 21.82 5.30
N ASP A 7 2.07 22.41 6.49
CA ASP A 7 1.58 23.76 6.79
C ASP A 7 2.59 24.80 6.28
N LEU A 8 2.59 25.00 4.98
CA LEU A 8 3.61 25.80 4.30
C LEU A 8 3.54 27.29 4.63
N ASP A 9 2.36 27.81 4.97
CA ASP A 9 2.20 29.20 5.37
C ASP A 9 2.82 29.45 6.75
N LEU A 10 2.54 28.55 7.70
CA LEU A 10 3.14 28.61 9.03
C LEU A 10 4.66 28.35 8.94
N ALA A 11 5.12 27.42 8.09
CA ALA A 11 6.54 27.14 7.90
C ALA A 11 7.29 28.40 7.42
N GLU A 12 6.76 29.08 6.41
CA GLU A 12 7.37 30.31 5.88
C GLU A 12 7.42 31.41 6.94
N GLN A 13 6.32 31.65 7.67
CA GLN A 13 6.26 32.63 8.76
C GLN A 13 7.30 32.34 9.85
N LEU A 14 7.41 31.09 10.28
CA LEU A 14 8.36 30.69 11.32
C LEU A 14 9.82 30.83 10.87
N PHE A 15 10.14 30.42 9.62
CA PHE A 15 11.50 30.59 9.11
C PHE A 15 11.84 32.07 8.87
N GLN A 16 10.90 32.89 8.43
CA GLN A 16 11.10 34.32 8.30
C GLN A 16 11.36 34.98 9.64
N ALA A 17 10.56 34.69 10.65
CA ALA A 17 10.76 35.17 12.02
C ALA A 17 12.12 34.71 12.59
N ALA A 18 12.50 33.45 12.35
CA ALA A 18 13.81 32.93 12.76
C ALA A 18 14.95 33.64 12.05
N PHE A 19 14.82 33.98 10.76
CA PHE A 19 15.81 34.75 10.02
C PHE A 19 16.01 36.15 10.59
N GLU A 20 14.92 36.84 10.95
CA GLU A 20 14.93 38.19 11.51
C GLU A 20 15.52 38.23 12.93
N GLN A 21 15.27 37.18 13.73
CA GLN A 21 15.73 37.08 15.12
C GLN A 21 17.08 36.39 15.29
N ALA A 22 17.68 35.91 14.20
CA ALA A 22 18.89 35.10 14.23
C ALA A 22 20.09 35.87 14.81
N ALA A 23 20.73 35.27 15.84
CA ALA A 23 21.90 35.84 16.52
C ALA A 23 23.23 35.57 15.77
N SER A 24 23.24 34.60 14.85
CA SER A 24 24.45 34.20 14.10
C SER A 24 24.20 34.14 12.60
N GLN A 25 25.28 34.21 11.80
CA GLN A 25 25.20 34.05 10.35
C GLN A 25 24.74 32.64 9.99
N GLU A 26 25.09 31.63 10.77
CA GLU A 26 24.66 30.24 10.55
C GLU A 26 23.15 30.08 10.76
N GLN A 27 22.58 30.64 11.82
CA GLN A 27 21.12 30.63 12.03
C GLN A 27 20.36 31.33 10.90
N LYS A 28 20.94 32.42 10.33
CA LYS A 28 20.37 33.09 9.14
C LYS A 28 20.40 32.18 7.92
N ALA A 29 21.51 31.48 7.71
CA ALA A 29 21.63 30.54 6.60
C ALA A 29 20.66 29.39 6.72
N GLU A 30 20.54 28.77 7.89
CA GLU A 30 19.58 27.69 8.19
C GLU A 30 18.12 28.14 7.97
N SER A 31 17.79 29.36 8.43
CA SER A 31 16.45 29.93 8.24
C SER A 31 16.15 30.18 6.76
N LEU A 32 17.11 30.74 6.01
CA LEU A 32 16.98 30.99 4.57
C LEU A 32 16.87 29.66 3.80
N TYR A 33 17.61 28.62 4.23
CA TYR A 33 17.50 27.26 3.71
C TYR A 33 16.08 26.70 3.92
N GLY A 34 15.51 26.90 5.10
CA GLY A 34 14.12 26.53 5.42
C GLY A 34 13.10 27.23 4.53
N ILE A 35 13.28 28.56 4.26
CA ILE A 35 12.43 29.32 3.33
C ILE A 35 12.53 28.72 1.91
N GLY A 36 13.74 28.43 1.43
CA GLY A 36 13.96 27.83 0.11
C GLY A 36 13.24 26.47 -0.01
N ARG A 37 13.33 25.61 1.01
CA ARG A 37 12.61 24.34 1.06
C ARG A 37 11.09 24.50 1.07
N THR A 38 10.59 25.56 1.74
CA THR A 38 9.15 25.85 1.77
C THR A 38 8.64 26.27 0.38
N HIS A 39 9.39 27.10 -0.35
CA HIS A 39 9.07 27.45 -1.73
C HIS A 39 9.13 26.21 -2.65
N PHE A 40 10.11 25.31 -2.45
CA PHE A 40 10.19 24.06 -3.17
C PHE A 40 8.94 23.17 -2.94
N ALA A 41 8.52 23.03 -1.69
CA ALA A 41 7.33 22.27 -1.34
C ALA A 41 6.04 22.87 -1.93
N ARG A 42 5.97 24.19 -2.09
CA ARG A 42 4.90 24.89 -2.83
C ARG A 42 5.01 24.74 -4.36
N ARG A 43 6.07 24.12 -4.86
CA ARG A 43 6.39 23.99 -6.29
C ARG A 43 6.69 25.36 -6.95
N ASP A 44 7.00 26.38 -6.19
CA ASP A 44 7.52 27.65 -6.68
C ASP A 44 9.04 27.52 -6.87
N TYR A 45 9.41 26.69 -7.85
CA TYR A 45 10.80 26.30 -8.06
C TYR A 45 11.71 27.50 -8.41
N ALA A 46 11.16 28.50 -9.06
CA ALA A 46 11.91 29.73 -9.42
C ALA A 46 12.28 30.53 -8.15
N LYS A 47 11.31 30.78 -7.25
CA LYS A 47 11.59 31.47 -5.99
C LYS A 47 12.47 30.63 -5.07
N SER A 48 12.27 29.31 -5.06
CA SER A 48 13.13 28.39 -4.32
C SER A 48 14.58 28.50 -4.78
N ALA A 49 14.83 28.45 -6.11
CA ALA A 49 16.17 28.59 -6.68
C ALA A 49 16.78 29.95 -6.38
N ASP A 50 16.02 31.04 -6.50
CA ASP A 50 16.49 32.39 -6.14
C ASP A 50 16.89 32.47 -4.66
N THR A 51 16.08 31.93 -3.76
CA THR A 51 16.36 31.87 -2.33
C THR A 51 17.65 31.11 -2.03
N PHE A 52 17.86 29.96 -2.65
CA PHE A 52 19.10 29.19 -2.50
C PHE A 52 20.33 29.89 -3.11
N ASN A 53 20.19 30.56 -4.26
CA ASN A 53 21.27 31.36 -4.83
C ASN A 53 21.67 32.53 -3.92
N ARG A 54 20.68 33.19 -3.29
CA ARG A 54 20.95 34.19 -2.26
C ARG A 54 21.71 33.62 -1.07
N LEU A 55 21.34 32.41 -0.61
CA LEU A 55 22.04 31.70 0.47
C LEU A 55 23.50 31.46 0.09
N LEU A 56 23.80 30.95 -1.10
CA LEU A 56 25.16 30.70 -1.57
C LEU A 56 25.98 32.01 -1.64
N GLY A 57 25.37 33.10 -2.09
CA GLY A 57 26.05 34.40 -2.18
C GLY A 57 26.31 35.06 -0.82
N GLN A 58 25.40 34.92 0.14
CA GLN A 58 25.48 35.60 1.43
C GLN A 58 26.20 34.75 2.50
N PHE A 59 26.12 33.42 2.42
CA PHE A 59 26.60 32.50 3.46
C PHE A 59 27.45 31.34 2.88
N PRO A 60 28.55 31.61 2.16
CA PRO A 60 29.30 30.61 1.40
C PRO A 60 30.10 29.61 2.29
N GLN A 61 30.08 29.80 3.60
CA GLN A 61 30.76 28.90 4.57
C GLN A 61 29.77 28.19 5.52
N SER A 62 28.44 28.28 5.23
CA SER A 62 27.43 27.68 6.08
C SER A 62 27.43 26.15 6.02
N ALA A 63 27.05 25.50 7.12
CA ALA A 63 26.88 24.06 7.21
C ALA A 63 25.82 23.49 6.22
N VAL A 64 24.83 24.32 5.83
CA VAL A 64 23.80 23.92 4.85
C VAL A 64 24.24 24.08 3.38
N LEU A 65 25.50 24.43 3.13
CA LEU A 65 26.00 24.70 1.78
C LEU A 65 25.80 23.50 0.83
N ALA A 66 26.20 22.30 1.25
CA ALA A 66 26.05 21.09 0.45
C ALA A 66 24.57 20.86 0.13
N ASN A 67 23.70 20.84 1.15
CA ASN A 67 22.26 20.62 0.98
C ASN A 67 21.63 21.67 0.05
N THR A 68 22.13 22.91 0.07
CA THR A 68 21.68 23.99 -0.83
C THR A 68 21.99 23.65 -2.29
N TYR A 69 23.16 23.13 -2.61
CA TYR A 69 23.50 22.66 -3.95
C TYR A 69 22.59 21.51 -4.40
N PHE A 70 22.31 20.55 -3.51
CA PHE A 70 21.38 19.47 -3.82
C PHE A 70 19.99 19.98 -4.20
N MET A 71 19.45 20.88 -3.37
CA MET A 71 18.13 21.49 -3.61
C MET A 71 18.09 22.37 -4.87
N LEU A 72 19.19 23.04 -5.21
CA LEU A 72 19.31 23.76 -6.49
C LEU A 72 19.27 22.79 -7.67
N GLY A 73 19.93 21.64 -7.56
CA GLY A 73 19.85 20.58 -8.57
C GLY A 73 18.41 20.15 -8.83
N GLU A 74 17.64 19.87 -7.77
CA GLU A 74 16.21 19.56 -7.86
C GLU A 74 15.40 20.69 -8.52
N ASN A 75 15.60 21.94 -8.10
CA ASN A 75 14.88 23.09 -8.65
C ASN A 75 15.15 23.28 -10.14
N TYR A 76 16.42 23.29 -10.55
CA TYR A 76 16.80 23.45 -11.95
C TYR A 76 16.29 22.29 -12.81
N PHE A 77 16.29 21.06 -12.29
CA PHE A 77 15.71 19.93 -13.00
C PHE A 77 14.20 20.13 -13.26
N ARG A 78 13.46 20.59 -12.24
CA ARG A 78 12.02 20.90 -12.36
C ARG A 78 11.71 22.06 -13.29
N LEU A 79 12.64 23.00 -13.42
CA LEU A 79 12.55 24.14 -14.35
C LEU A 79 12.97 23.78 -15.78
N GLY A 80 13.49 22.56 -16.03
CA GLY A 80 14.04 22.15 -17.33
C GLY A 80 15.44 22.71 -17.62
N GLU A 81 16.09 23.32 -16.63
CA GLU A 81 17.42 23.90 -16.71
C GLU A 81 18.49 22.82 -16.43
N PHE A 82 18.53 21.79 -17.28
CA PHE A 82 19.25 20.56 -17.02
C PHE A 82 20.76 20.72 -16.85
N THR A 83 21.39 21.64 -17.61
CA THR A 83 22.83 21.91 -17.45
C THR A 83 23.14 22.50 -16.08
N GLN A 84 22.31 23.43 -15.58
CA GLN A 84 22.48 24.03 -14.26
C GLN A 84 22.20 22.98 -13.18
N SER A 85 21.20 22.12 -13.37
CA SER A 85 20.90 20.99 -12.50
C SER A 85 22.10 20.06 -12.36
N ALA A 86 22.69 19.61 -13.46
CA ALA A 86 23.87 18.73 -13.45
C ALA A 86 25.06 19.38 -12.72
N ASN A 87 25.30 20.68 -12.94
CA ASN A 87 26.35 21.42 -12.24
C ASN A 87 26.08 21.53 -10.73
N ALA A 88 24.84 21.76 -10.33
CA ALA A 88 24.46 21.87 -8.92
C ALA A 88 24.66 20.53 -8.18
N TYR A 89 24.27 19.40 -8.77
CA TYR A 89 24.51 18.09 -8.18
C TYR A 89 26.00 17.74 -8.11
N ARG A 90 26.80 18.12 -9.10
CA ARG A 90 28.27 18.00 -9.04
C ARG A 90 28.83 18.78 -7.87
N ASN A 91 28.42 20.06 -7.70
CA ASN A 91 28.86 20.90 -6.59
C ASN A 91 28.49 20.27 -5.23
N TYR A 92 27.32 19.65 -5.10
CA TYR A 92 26.98 18.87 -3.92
C TYR A 92 28.00 17.76 -3.68
N ALA A 93 28.29 16.93 -4.70
CA ALA A 93 29.18 15.78 -4.56
C ALA A 93 30.63 16.16 -4.23
N GLU A 94 31.06 17.37 -4.63
CA GLU A 94 32.39 17.92 -4.35
C GLU A 94 32.45 18.68 -3.00
N THR A 95 31.30 19.02 -2.39
CA THR A 95 31.23 19.71 -1.10
C THR A 95 31.19 18.68 0.05
N SER A 96 32.08 18.80 1.03
CA SER A 96 32.09 17.91 2.21
C SER A 96 31.17 18.46 3.32
N PRO A 97 30.41 17.60 4.02
CA PRO A 97 30.23 16.16 3.78
C PRO A 97 29.12 15.87 2.77
N ALA A 98 29.44 15.16 1.69
CA ALA A 98 28.45 14.72 0.71
C ALA A 98 28.03 13.25 1.01
N ILE A 99 27.14 13.06 1.96
CA ILE A 99 26.75 11.72 2.46
C ILE A 99 26.01 10.89 1.39
N ILE A 100 25.17 11.52 0.59
CA ILE A 100 24.37 10.87 -0.47
C ILE A 100 24.89 11.22 -1.87
N LYS A 101 26.22 11.25 -2.02
CA LYS A 101 26.84 11.62 -3.31
C LYS A 101 26.58 10.61 -4.42
N ASP A 102 26.33 9.35 -4.10
CA ASP A 102 25.85 8.32 -5.04
C ASP A 102 24.53 8.74 -5.71
N ILE A 103 23.59 9.26 -4.93
CA ILE A 103 22.33 9.78 -5.43
C ILE A 103 22.56 11.08 -6.23
N ALA A 104 23.39 11.96 -5.73
CA ALA A 104 23.70 13.20 -6.44
C ALA A 104 24.35 12.93 -7.81
N PHE A 105 25.28 11.98 -7.90
CA PHE A 105 25.86 11.57 -9.17
C PHE A 105 24.83 10.91 -10.09
N THR A 106 23.93 10.09 -9.57
CA THR A 106 22.81 9.54 -10.37
C THR A 106 21.98 10.66 -10.98
N LEU A 107 21.55 11.62 -10.16
CA LEU A 107 20.72 12.76 -10.60
C LEU A 107 21.50 13.71 -11.52
N GLN A 108 22.81 13.88 -11.31
CA GLN A 108 23.70 14.58 -12.22
C GLN A 108 23.70 13.91 -13.61
N GLY A 109 23.79 12.57 -13.62
CA GLY A 109 23.71 11.78 -14.85
C GLY A 109 22.39 11.95 -15.56
N ASP A 110 21.29 11.89 -14.84
CA ASP A 110 19.93 12.10 -15.39
C ASP A 110 19.77 13.50 -15.96
N ALA A 111 20.28 14.52 -15.28
CA ALA A 111 20.24 15.90 -15.74
C ALA A 111 21.14 16.10 -16.99
N ALA A 112 22.36 15.54 -16.99
CA ALA A 112 23.28 15.62 -18.12
C ALA A 112 22.72 14.89 -19.36
N LEU A 113 22.07 13.73 -19.17
CA LEU A 113 21.41 13.00 -20.25
C LEU A 113 20.29 13.84 -20.90
N ASN A 114 19.47 14.49 -20.07
CA ASN A 114 18.43 15.40 -20.55
C ASN A 114 18.99 16.69 -21.20
N ALA A 115 20.18 17.11 -20.79
CA ALA A 115 20.91 18.20 -21.43
C ALA A 115 21.64 17.79 -22.72
N ALA A 116 21.54 16.52 -23.12
CA ALA A 116 22.31 15.90 -24.20
C ALA A 116 23.84 15.97 -24.03
N ASP A 117 24.32 16.16 -22.80
CA ASP A 117 25.75 16.01 -22.45
C ASP A 117 26.04 14.55 -22.04
N TYR A 118 26.11 13.69 -23.06
CA TYR A 118 26.20 12.24 -22.86
C TYR A 118 27.52 11.82 -22.19
N ASN A 119 28.61 12.53 -22.45
CA ASN A 119 29.90 12.22 -21.82
C ASN A 119 29.88 12.54 -20.31
N GLN A 120 29.26 13.66 -19.93
CA GLN A 120 29.07 14.00 -18.52
C GLN A 120 28.12 12.99 -17.86
N ALA A 121 27.05 12.57 -18.54
CA ALA A 121 26.10 11.56 -18.02
C ALA A 121 26.82 10.22 -17.72
N ILE A 122 27.62 9.71 -18.66
CA ILE A 122 28.40 8.48 -18.48
C ILE A 122 29.32 8.58 -17.26
N THR A 123 30.07 9.68 -17.18
CA THR A 123 31.01 9.89 -16.06
C THR A 123 30.29 9.98 -14.71
N ALA A 124 29.15 10.64 -14.67
CA ALA A 124 28.35 10.78 -13.46
C ALA A 124 27.78 9.42 -12.98
N TYR A 125 27.20 8.62 -13.88
CA TYR A 125 26.70 7.30 -13.52
C TYR A 125 27.80 6.34 -13.05
N GLN A 126 28.96 6.37 -13.68
CA GLN A 126 30.14 5.61 -13.22
C GLN A 126 30.58 6.05 -11.82
N SER A 127 30.56 7.37 -11.55
CA SER A 127 30.88 7.93 -10.24
C SER A 127 29.85 7.49 -9.17
N ALA A 128 28.58 7.39 -9.55
CA ALA A 128 27.52 6.89 -8.64
C ALA A 128 27.78 5.44 -8.20
N MET A 129 28.14 4.55 -9.14
CA MET A 129 28.50 3.16 -8.86
C MET A 129 29.75 3.03 -7.97
N GLN A 130 30.74 3.92 -8.16
CA GLN A 130 31.94 3.93 -7.32
C GLN A 130 31.65 4.44 -5.90
N ALA A 131 30.73 5.40 -5.77
CA ALA A 131 30.38 6.00 -4.49
C ALA A 131 29.59 5.06 -3.58
N ASN A 132 28.78 4.17 -4.15
CA ASN A 132 28.00 3.16 -3.42
C ASN A 132 27.84 1.89 -4.26
N PRO A 133 28.54 0.80 -3.89
CA PRO A 133 28.43 -0.49 -4.58
C PRO A 133 27.04 -1.15 -4.49
N GLU A 134 26.20 -0.76 -3.52
CA GLU A 134 24.84 -1.26 -3.34
C GLU A 134 23.80 -0.51 -4.21
N THR A 135 24.23 0.49 -4.99
CA THR A 135 23.32 1.26 -5.84
C THR A 135 22.71 0.38 -6.94
N ASN A 136 21.59 0.82 -7.53
CA ASN A 136 20.93 0.09 -8.62
C ASN A 136 21.80 0.12 -9.90
N THR A 137 22.76 -0.80 -9.99
CA THR A 137 23.69 -0.91 -11.11
C THR A 137 22.98 -1.21 -12.44
N ALA A 138 21.85 -1.94 -12.41
CA ALA A 138 21.07 -2.23 -13.62
C ALA A 138 20.54 -0.94 -14.24
N TYR A 139 19.91 -0.08 -13.43
CA TYR A 139 19.45 1.24 -13.89
C TYR A 139 20.59 2.07 -14.47
N LEU A 140 21.70 2.20 -13.73
CA LEU A 140 22.84 3.03 -14.16
C LEU A 140 23.44 2.52 -15.46
N ASN A 141 23.63 1.20 -15.60
CA ASN A 141 24.17 0.61 -16.82
C ASN A 141 23.24 0.78 -18.03
N LEU A 142 21.91 0.70 -17.83
CA LEU A 142 20.95 1.02 -18.90
C LEU A 142 21.08 2.49 -19.35
N GLN A 143 21.24 3.43 -18.41
CA GLN A 143 21.38 4.85 -18.75
C GLN A 143 22.73 5.12 -19.42
N ILE A 144 23.80 4.48 -18.99
CA ILE A 144 25.12 4.55 -19.67
C ILE A 144 24.99 4.01 -21.09
N GLY A 145 24.32 2.88 -21.27
CA GLY A 145 24.06 2.30 -22.59
C GLY A 145 23.29 3.28 -23.49
N LYS A 146 22.25 3.94 -22.98
CA LYS A 146 21.49 4.99 -23.73
C LYS A 146 22.36 6.18 -24.09
N ALA A 147 23.26 6.60 -23.21
CA ALA A 147 24.19 7.69 -23.51
C ALA A 147 25.18 7.29 -24.63
N TYR A 148 25.72 6.05 -24.64
CA TYR A 148 26.54 5.56 -25.74
C TYR A 148 25.76 5.39 -27.02
N ASP A 149 24.50 4.94 -26.97
CA ASP A 149 23.61 4.86 -28.14
C ASP A 149 23.37 6.22 -28.78
N ALA A 150 23.17 7.26 -27.94
CA ALA A 150 23.00 8.64 -28.41
C ALA A 150 24.30 9.24 -28.98
N LEU A 151 25.46 8.75 -28.56
CA LEU A 151 26.77 9.08 -29.15
C LEU A 151 27.08 8.22 -30.41
N GLU A 152 26.12 7.44 -30.89
CA GLU A 152 26.25 6.49 -32.01
C GLU A 152 27.31 5.40 -31.80
N ASN A 153 27.77 5.23 -30.55
CA ASN A 153 28.67 4.13 -30.18
C ASN A 153 27.83 2.88 -29.80
N TYR A 154 27.17 2.33 -30.81
CA TYR A 154 26.24 1.21 -30.64
C TYR A 154 26.88 -0.04 -30.06
N THR A 155 28.14 -0.32 -30.46
CA THR A 155 28.87 -1.50 -29.93
C THR A 155 29.01 -1.44 -28.43
N THR A 156 29.39 -0.31 -27.88
CA THR A 156 29.52 -0.13 -26.42
C THR A 156 28.14 -0.11 -25.75
N ALA A 157 27.15 0.54 -26.34
CA ALA A 157 25.77 0.53 -25.85
C ALA A 157 25.24 -0.89 -25.67
N ILE A 158 25.41 -1.74 -26.69
CA ILE A 158 25.00 -3.15 -26.67
C ILE A 158 25.69 -3.91 -25.54
N GLN A 159 27.00 -3.70 -25.32
CA GLN A 159 27.72 -4.35 -24.22
C GLN A 159 27.10 -4.01 -22.86
N TYR A 160 26.75 -2.76 -22.61
CA TYR A 160 26.06 -2.34 -21.39
C TYR A 160 24.69 -2.98 -21.26
N TYR A 161 23.87 -2.98 -22.31
CA TYR A 161 22.53 -3.59 -22.29
C TYR A 161 22.59 -5.09 -22.01
N LEU A 162 23.49 -5.81 -22.68
CA LEU A 162 23.66 -7.26 -22.47
C LEU A 162 24.21 -7.57 -21.09
N SER A 163 25.11 -6.74 -20.54
CA SER A 163 25.59 -6.91 -19.16
C SER A 163 24.45 -6.79 -18.13
N VAL A 164 23.46 -5.93 -18.37
CA VAL A 164 22.26 -5.84 -17.53
C VAL A 164 21.39 -7.07 -17.68
N TYR A 165 21.16 -7.54 -18.93
CA TYR A 165 20.40 -8.76 -19.17
C TYR A 165 20.97 -9.96 -18.42
N ASP A 166 22.30 -10.12 -18.43
CA ASP A 166 22.99 -11.23 -17.78
C ASP A 166 23.00 -11.12 -16.24
N ALA A 167 23.03 -9.89 -15.71
CA ALA A 167 23.18 -9.65 -14.26
C ALA A 167 21.87 -9.62 -13.50
N THR A 168 20.75 -9.26 -14.13
CA THR A 168 19.44 -9.13 -13.44
C THR A 168 18.63 -10.42 -13.47
N SER A 169 17.82 -10.64 -12.43
CA SER A 169 16.76 -11.66 -12.43
C SER A 169 15.38 -11.09 -12.76
N ASP A 170 15.25 -9.76 -12.90
CA ASP A 170 13.99 -9.09 -13.18
C ASP A 170 13.63 -9.17 -14.66
N ASP A 171 12.52 -9.84 -14.97
CA ASP A 171 12.05 -10.08 -16.34
C ASP A 171 11.76 -8.80 -17.12
N LEU A 172 11.23 -7.75 -16.45
CA LEU A 172 10.94 -6.47 -17.10
C LEU A 172 12.22 -5.75 -17.50
N THR A 173 13.21 -5.75 -16.62
CA THR A 173 14.55 -5.19 -16.91
C THR A 173 15.26 -5.96 -18.01
N LYS A 174 15.14 -7.30 -18.05
CA LYS A 174 15.67 -8.12 -19.16
C LYS A 174 15.03 -7.78 -20.50
N ALA A 175 13.70 -7.65 -20.52
CA ALA A 175 12.98 -7.26 -21.73
C ALA A 175 13.40 -5.87 -22.22
N THR A 176 13.57 -4.90 -21.31
CA THR A 176 14.08 -3.57 -21.63
C THR A 176 15.50 -3.62 -22.21
N ALA A 177 16.39 -4.38 -21.59
CA ALA A 177 17.76 -4.55 -22.08
C ALA A 177 17.79 -5.17 -23.51
N ASN A 178 16.97 -6.20 -23.74
CA ASN A 178 16.83 -6.82 -25.06
C ASN A 178 16.27 -5.85 -26.11
N LEU A 179 15.24 -5.07 -25.76
CA LEU A 179 14.66 -4.08 -26.68
C LEU A 179 15.72 -3.06 -27.10
N LEU A 180 16.45 -2.49 -26.13
CA LEU A 180 17.48 -1.49 -26.39
C LEU A 180 18.65 -2.08 -27.19
N ALA A 181 19.12 -3.27 -26.84
CA ALA A 181 20.17 -3.97 -27.60
C ALA A 181 19.73 -4.27 -29.04
N GLY A 182 18.51 -4.80 -29.22
CA GLY A 182 17.94 -5.07 -30.52
C GLY A 182 17.81 -3.82 -31.39
N GLN A 183 17.36 -2.70 -30.81
CA GLN A 183 17.30 -1.42 -31.51
C GLN A 183 18.69 -0.91 -31.93
N ALA A 184 19.68 -1.05 -31.06
CA ALA A 184 21.06 -0.67 -31.38
C ALA A 184 21.67 -1.57 -32.49
N TYR A 185 21.42 -2.89 -32.49
CA TYR A 185 21.78 -3.81 -33.57
C TYR A 185 21.13 -3.38 -34.89
N LYS A 186 19.84 -3.01 -34.89
CA LYS A 186 19.16 -2.52 -36.10
C LYS A 186 19.83 -1.27 -36.68
N LYS A 187 20.22 -0.31 -35.82
CA LYS A 187 20.94 0.91 -36.23
C LYS A 187 22.30 0.57 -36.91
N MET A 188 22.93 -0.53 -36.51
CA MET A 188 24.16 -1.05 -37.14
C MET A 188 23.88 -1.86 -38.42
N GLY A 189 22.62 -2.12 -38.77
CA GLY A 189 22.28 -3.02 -39.91
C GLY A 189 22.41 -4.51 -39.58
N LEU A 190 22.60 -4.88 -38.33
CA LEU A 190 22.74 -6.27 -37.85
C LEU A 190 21.36 -6.82 -37.48
N ASN A 191 20.53 -7.06 -38.50
CA ASN A 191 19.13 -7.39 -38.32
C ASN A 191 18.91 -8.77 -37.67
N GLU A 192 19.74 -9.75 -37.97
CA GLU A 192 19.60 -11.11 -37.40
C GLU A 192 19.83 -11.09 -35.89
N GLU A 193 20.84 -10.37 -35.40
CA GLU A 193 21.14 -10.18 -33.99
C GLU A 193 20.02 -9.40 -33.29
N ALA A 194 19.47 -8.39 -33.95
CA ALA A 194 18.33 -7.62 -33.43
C ALA A 194 17.10 -8.51 -33.26
N TYR A 195 16.76 -9.30 -34.28
CA TYR A 195 15.61 -10.21 -34.22
C TYR A 195 15.78 -11.29 -33.16
N ALA A 196 17.01 -11.80 -32.96
CA ALA A 196 17.28 -12.74 -31.88
C ALA A 196 16.96 -12.15 -30.49
N ARG A 197 17.28 -10.88 -30.24
CA ARG A 197 16.94 -10.19 -28.97
C ARG A 197 15.43 -10.00 -28.80
N PHE A 198 14.74 -9.57 -29.86
CA PHE A 198 13.29 -9.38 -29.80
C PHE A 198 12.55 -10.72 -29.63
N LEU A 199 12.97 -11.78 -30.34
CA LEU A 199 12.40 -13.13 -30.20
C LEU A 199 12.62 -13.69 -28.79
N ASP A 200 13.80 -13.49 -28.21
CA ASP A 200 14.08 -13.90 -26.84
C ASP A 200 13.08 -13.26 -25.86
N SER A 201 12.84 -11.96 -25.98
CA SER A 201 11.85 -11.27 -25.12
C SER A 201 10.43 -11.76 -25.33
N VAL A 202 10.02 -11.99 -26.59
CA VAL A 202 8.69 -12.51 -26.92
C VAL A 202 8.46 -13.89 -26.29
N ILE A 203 9.49 -14.73 -26.24
CA ILE A 203 9.41 -16.09 -25.70
C ILE A 203 9.50 -16.11 -24.18
N GLN A 204 10.48 -15.40 -23.62
CA GLN A 204 10.82 -15.50 -22.20
C GLN A 204 10.02 -14.52 -21.33
N PHE A 205 9.68 -13.33 -21.85
CA PHE A 205 9.10 -12.22 -21.09
C PHE A 205 7.82 -11.67 -21.71
N PRO A 206 6.81 -12.51 -22.04
CA PRO A 206 5.61 -12.07 -22.78
C PRO A 206 4.78 -11.00 -22.06
N ARG A 207 4.95 -10.84 -20.73
CA ARG A 207 4.25 -9.84 -19.92
C ARG A 207 4.85 -8.44 -20.01
N ALA A 208 6.09 -8.31 -20.48
CA ALA A 208 6.75 -7.02 -20.57
C ALA A 208 6.24 -6.22 -21.79
N PHE A 209 5.94 -4.93 -21.57
CA PHE A 209 5.53 -4.05 -22.67
C PHE A 209 6.63 -3.89 -23.74
N ASP A 210 7.89 -3.96 -23.35
CA ASP A 210 9.03 -3.93 -24.26
C ASP A 210 9.06 -5.14 -25.19
N SER A 211 8.55 -6.30 -24.74
CA SER A 211 8.37 -7.48 -25.62
C SER A 211 7.30 -7.25 -26.68
N PHE A 212 6.23 -6.51 -26.36
CA PHE A 212 5.24 -6.10 -27.35
C PHE A 212 5.82 -5.13 -28.38
N THR A 213 6.67 -4.22 -27.96
CA THR A 213 7.40 -3.31 -28.88
C THR A 213 8.30 -4.12 -29.80
N GLY A 214 9.07 -5.08 -29.26
CA GLY A 214 9.90 -5.99 -30.06
C GLY A 214 9.09 -6.84 -31.03
N LEU A 215 7.95 -7.41 -30.58
CA LEU A 215 7.02 -8.14 -31.44
C LEU A 215 6.50 -7.29 -32.60
N SER A 216 6.18 -6.04 -32.34
CA SER A 216 5.68 -5.10 -33.37
C SER A 216 6.73 -4.88 -34.45
N ILE A 217 8.01 -4.78 -34.09
CA ILE A 217 9.13 -4.68 -35.03
C ILE A 217 9.28 -5.97 -35.86
N LEU A 218 9.27 -7.14 -35.18
CA LEU A 218 9.37 -8.44 -35.87
C LEU A 218 8.26 -8.61 -36.91
N VAL A 219 7.04 -8.29 -36.56
CA VAL A 219 5.87 -8.39 -37.43
C VAL A 219 5.97 -7.42 -38.63
N ALA A 220 6.41 -6.18 -38.39
CA ALA A 220 6.59 -5.16 -39.42
C ALA A 220 7.68 -5.57 -40.44
N ASP A 221 8.74 -6.22 -39.95
CA ASP A 221 9.86 -6.70 -40.78
C ASP A 221 9.58 -8.09 -41.42
N GLY A 222 8.39 -8.68 -41.19
CA GLY A 222 7.98 -9.97 -41.75
C GLY A 222 8.70 -11.19 -41.15
N VAL A 223 9.26 -11.06 -39.94
CA VAL A 223 9.96 -12.14 -39.25
C VAL A 223 8.92 -13.11 -38.66
N PRO A 224 9.04 -14.43 -38.92
CA PRO A 224 8.13 -15.43 -38.36
C PRO A 224 8.21 -15.46 -36.82
N VAL A 225 7.07 -15.44 -36.15
CA VAL A 225 6.94 -15.58 -34.69
C VAL A 225 5.95 -16.71 -34.43
N ASN A 226 6.23 -17.54 -33.43
CA ASN A 226 5.28 -18.57 -33.00
C ASN A 226 3.95 -17.91 -32.62
N GLU A 227 2.84 -18.41 -33.18
CA GLU A 227 1.53 -17.76 -33.04
C GLU A 227 0.98 -17.83 -31.60
N PHE A 228 1.34 -18.85 -30.82
CA PHE A 228 0.98 -18.90 -29.40
C PHE A 228 1.69 -17.79 -28.61
N GLN A 229 3.01 -17.64 -28.79
CA GLN A 229 3.77 -16.58 -28.15
C GLN A 229 3.31 -15.18 -28.59
N ARG A 230 3.01 -15.04 -29.89
CA ARG A 230 2.41 -13.82 -30.43
C ARG A 230 1.06 -13.50 -29.75
N GLY A 231 0.24 -14.51 -29.52
CA GLY A 231 -1.02 -14.41 -28.79
C GLY A 231 -0.81 -13.92 -27.36
N LEU A 232 0.13 -14.53 -26.62
CA LEU A 232 0.43 -14.16 -25.24
C LEU A 232 0.90 -12.72 -25.10
N VAL A 233 1.87 -12.29 -25.91
CA VAL A 233 2.38 -10.91 -25.87
C VAL A 233 1.27 -9.90 -26.18
N ASN A 234 0.43 -10.18 -27.19
CA ASN A 234 -0.70 -9.30 -27.52
C ASN A 234 -1.74 -9.26 -26.40
N TYR A 235 -2.03 -10.41 -25.75
CA TYR A 235 -2.93 -10.50 -24.61
C TYR A 235 -2.45 -9.61 -23.45
N TYR A 236 -1.20 -9.77 -23.02
CA TYR A 236 -0.64 -8.98 -21.92
C TYR A 236 -0.50 -7.49 -22.24
N ALA A 237 -0.36 -7.14 -23.51
CA ALA A 237 -0.37 -5.76 -23.98
C ALA A 237 -1.78 -5.14 -24.13
N GLY A 238 -2.85 -5.90 -23.81
CA GLY A 238 -4.22 -5.44 -23.98
C GLY A 238 -4.71 -5.41 -25.45
N SER A 239 -3.94 -5.97 -26.39
CA SER A 239 -4.26 -6.00 -27.82
C SER A 239 -5.08 -7.25 -28.17
N TYR A 240 -6.25 -7.39 -27.54
CA TYR A 240 -7.04 -8.62 -27.53
C TYR A 240 -7.47 -9.11 -28.92
N ASP A 241 -7.79 -8.21 -29.86
CA ASP A 241 -8.10 -8.58 -31.25
C ASP A 241 -6.97 -9.32 -31.96
N PHE A 242 -5.72 -8.87 -31.72
CA PHE A 242 -4.54 -9.49 -32.28
C PHE A 242 -4.22 -10.81 -31.57
N ALA A 243 -4.48 -10.86 -30.24
CA ALA A 243 -4.31 -12.06 -29.43
C ALA A 243 -5.23 -13.19 -29.93
N ILE A 244 -6.54 -12.92 -30.05
CA ILE A 244 -7.54 -13.88 -30.52
C ILE A 244 -7.12 -14.45 -31.87
N ARG A 245 -6.83 -13.59 -32.85
CA ARG A 245 -6.41 -14.05 -34.19
C ARG A 245 -5.11 -14.87 -34.19
N ALA A 246 -4.19 -14.58 -33.30
CA ALA A 246 -2.96 -15.33 -33.15
C ALA A 246 -3.23 -16.72 -32.53
N PHE A 247 -4.06 -16.79 -31.47
CA PHE A 247 -4.46 -18.07 -30.89
C PHE A 247 -5.28 -18.93 -31.85
N GLU A 248 -6.17 -18.34 -32.67
CA GLU A 248 -6.89 -19.05 -33.73
C GLU A 248 -5.93 -19.70 -34.71
N ARG A 249 -4.98 -18.92 -35.27
CA ARG A 249 -3.98 -19.47 -36.19
C ARG A 249 -3.12 -20.57 -35.56
N TYR A 250 -2.80 -20.41 -34.26
CA TYR A 250 -2.06 -21.44 -33.53
C TYR A 250 -2.87 -22.75 -33.44
N LEU A 251 -4.12 -22.68 -33.05
CA LEU A 251 -5.03 -23.82 -32.89
C LEU A 251 -5.30 -24.49 -34.24
N ASP A 252 -5.52 -23.70 -35.30
CA ASP A 252 -5.73 -24.23 -36.68
C ASP A 252 -4.49 -24.95 -37.21
N SER A 253 -3.30 -24.49 -36.86
CA SER A 253 -2.03 -25.08 -37.31
C SER A 253 -1.57 -26.26 -36.45
N ASN A 254 -2.11 -26.41 -35.24
CA ASN A 254 -1.72 -27.45 -34.28
C ASN A 254 -2.96 -28.15 -33.68
N PRO A 255 -3.86 -28.72 -34.46
CA PRO A 255 -5.14 -29.25 -33.96
C PRO A 255 -4.97 -30.42 -33.00
N GLU A 256 -3.91 -31.23 -33.15
CA GLU A 256 -3.63 -32.38 -32.28
C GLU A 256 -2.45 -32.17 -31.32
N ASP A 257 -1.55 -31.22 -31.63
CA ASP A 257 -0.30 -30.98 -30.88
C ASP A 257 -0.40 -29.74 -29.95
N ASN A 258 -1.61 -29.28 -29.57
CA ASN A 258 -1.76 -28.22 -28.60
C ASN A 258 -2.15 -28.78 -27.22
N ASP A 259 -1.72 -28.11 -26.17
CA ASP A 259 -2.02 -28.51 -24.79
C ASP A 259 -3.32 -27.88 -24.25
N GLY A 260 -4.05 -27.10 -25.05
CA GLY A 260 -5.26 -26.40 -24.68
C GLY A 260 -5.04 -24.99 -24.08
N SER A 261 -3.81 -24.59 -23.75
CA SER A 261 -3.54 -23.28 -23.12
C SER A 261 -4.00 -22.10 -23.99
N ALA A 262 -3.99 -22.27 -25.32
CA ALA A 262 -4.47 -21.24 -26.25
C ALA A 262 -5.97 -20.94 -26.07
N TYR A 263 -6.79 -21.92 -25.72
CA TYR A 263 -8.21 -21.69 -25.42
C TYR A 263 -8.39 -20.83 -24.17
N TYR A 264 -7.57 -21.03 -23.13
CA TYR A 264 -7.64 -20.22 -21.91
C TYR A 264 -7.40 -18.74 -22.21
N PHE A 265 -6.28 -18.41 -22.84
CA PHE A 265 -5.92 -17.02 -23.14
C PHE A 265 -6.81 -16.40 -24.22
N LYS A 266 -7.34 -17.20 -25.15
CA LYS A 266 -8.34 -16.74 -26.12
C LYS A 266 -9.66 -16.41 -25.40
N GLY A 267 -10.10 -17.26 -24.48
CA GLY A 267 -11.26 -17.01 -23.61
C GLY A 267 -11.13 -15.72 -22.79
N LEU A 268 -9.97 -15.51 -22.14
CA LEU A 268 -9.66 -14.26 -21.43
C LEU A 268 -9.68 -13.06 -22.39
N SER A 269 -9.16 -13.20 -23.62
CA SER A 269 -9.17 -12.12 -24.61
C SER A 269 -10.59 -11.76 -25.04
N HIS A 270 -11.48 -12.75 -25.26
CA HIS A 270 -12.91 -12.52 -25.52
C HIS A 270 -13.61 -11.87 -24.30
N TYR A 271 -13.27 -12.29 -23.08
CA TYR A 271 -13.78 -11.69 -21.86
C TYR A 271 -13.50 -10.18 -21.79
N PHE A 272 -12.25 -9.78 -21.98
CA PHE A 272 -11.87 -8.36 -21.95
C PHE A 272 -12.46 -7.53 -23.12
N ARG A 273 -12.89 -8.18 -24.19
CA ARG A 273 -13.66 -7.55 -25.25
C ARG A 273 -15.17 -7.47 -24.98
N GLY A 274 -15.63 -8.08 -23.87
CA GLY A 274 -17.05 -8.20 -23.56
C GLY A 274 -17.80 -9.27 -24.38
N GLU A 275 -17.08 -10.15 -25.05
CA GLU A 275 -17.61 -11.25 -25.88
C GLU A 275 -17.83 -12.51 -25.03
N TYR A 276 -18.66 -12.38 -24.01
CA TYR A 276 -18.83 -13.36 -22.94
C TYR A 276 -19.24 -14.75 -23.40
N GLY A 277 -20.08 -14.85 -24.44
CA GLY A 277 -20.47 -16.13 -25.02
C GLY A 277 -19.29 -16.90 -25.65
N SER A 278 -18.42 -16.18 -26.36
CA SER A 278 -17.21 -16.74 -26.94
C SER A 278 -16.22 -17.16 -25.87
N ALA A 279 -16.06 -16.33 -24.80
CA ALA A 279 -15.22 -16.65 -23.68
C ALA A 279 -15.63 -17.97 -23.00
N ILE A 280 -16.92 -18.15 -22.72
CA ILE A 280 -17.45 -19.40 -22.14
C ILE A 280 -17.16 -20.59 -23.08
N SER A 281 -17.40 -20.44 -24.37
CA SER A 281 -17.12 -21.51 -25.34
C SER A 281 -15.65 -21.94 -25.33
N ASP A 282 -14.73 -20.98 -25.27
CA ASP A 282 -13.30 -21.28 -25.20
C ASP A 282 -12.92 -21.98 -23.90
N TYR A 283 -13.45 -21.53 -22.75
CA TYR A 283 -13.23 -22.21 -21.48
C TYR A 283 -13.79 -23.64 -21.50
N GLU A 284 -14.95 -23.87 -22.13
CA GLU A 284 -15.52 -25.21 -22.29
C GLU A 284 -14.65 -26.12 -23.17
N GLN A 285 -14.04 -25.60 -24.24
CA GLN A 285 -13.07 -26.37 -25.04
C GLN A 285 -11.90 -26.85 -24.18
N LEU A 286 -11.37 -25.97 -23.32
CA LEU A 286 -10.30 -26.36 -22.39
C LEU A 286 -10.80 -27.39 -21.35
N ILE A 287 -11.92 -27.12 -20.70
CA ILE A 287 -12.47 -27.94 -19.62
C ILE A 287 -12.71 -29.39 -20.09
N PHE A 288 -13.34 -29.55 -21.27
CA PHE A 288 -13.73 -30.87 -21.77
C PHE A 288 -12.64 -31.54 -22.59
N GLY A 289 -11.80 -30.78 -23.29
CA GLY A 289 -10.77 -31.33 -24.18
C GLY A 289 -9.43 -31.60 -23.48
N TYR A 290 -9.10 -30.83 -22.43
CA TYR A 290 -7.74 -30.81 -21.89
C TYR A 290 -7.70 -30.84 -20.35
N PRO A 291 -8.21 -31.91 -19.70
CA PRO A 291 -8.35 -31.95 -18.23
C PRO A 291 -7.01 -32.00 -17.46
N LEU A 292 -5.88 -32.18 -18.15
CA LEU A 292 -4.55 -32.18 -17.55
C LEU A 292 -3.81 -30.83 -17.76
N ASN A 293 -4.45 -29.87 -18.41
CA ASN A 293 -3.84 -28.56 -18.64
C ASN A 293 -3.71 -27.77 -17.31
N THR A 294 -2.62 -27.02 -17.19
CA THR A 294 -2.36 -26.16 -15.98
C THR A 294 -3.49 -25.17 -15.71
N TYR A 295 -4.18 -24.66 -16.73
CA TYR A 295 -5.28 -23.70 -16.60
C TYR A 295 -6.66 -24.35 -16.46
N TRP A 296 -6.72 -25.70 -16.36
CA TRP A 296 -7.99 -26.40 -16.34
C TRP A 296 -8.91 -25.98 -15.19
N ALA A 297 -8.37 -25.92 -13.95
CA ALA A 297 -9.14 -25.45 -12.80
C ALA A 297 -9.53 -23.97 -12.95
N ALA A 298 -8.60 -23.13 -13.39
CA ALA A 298 -8.87 -21.71 -13.62
C ALA A 298 -9.97 -21.47 -14.65
N ALA A 299 -10.07 -22.30 -15.69
CA ALA A 299 -11.14 -22.17 -16.70
C ALA A 299 -12.53 -22.41 -16.13
N TRP A 300 -12.69 -23.25 -15.10
CA TRP A 300 -13.96 -23.40 -14.38
C TRP A 300 -14.33 -22.13 -13.61
N ASP A 301 -13.39 -21.52 -12.93
CA ASP A 301 -13.60 -20.29 -12.19
C ASP A 301 -13.96 -19.13 -13.11
N GLU A 302 -13.18 -18.92 -14.18
CA GLU A 302 -13.44 -17.88 -15.18
C GLU A 302 -14.82 -18.06 -15.85
N LYS A 303 -15.19 -19.29 -16.19
CA LYS A 303 -16.52 -19.58 -16.72
C LYS A 303 -17.62 -19.20 -15.75
N ALA A 304 -17.48 -19.63 -14.49
CA ALA A 304 -18.47 -19.32 -13.44
C ALA A 304 -18.55 -17.81 -13.17
N HIS A 305 -17.40 -17.13 -13.16
CA HIS A 305 -17.32 -15.67 -13.00
C HIS A 305 -18.08 -14.95 -14.13
N VAL A 306 -17.85 -15.31 -15.40
CA VAL A 306 -18.55 -14.72 -16.53
C VAL A 306 -20.06 -14.96 -16.44
N LEU A 307 -20.48 -16.17 -16.07
CA LEU A 307 -21.89 -16.52 -15.94
C LEU A 307 -22.62 -15.63 -14.92
N TRP A 308 -22.06 -15.44 -13.72
CA TRP A 308 -22.79 -14.72 -12.69
C TRP A 308 -22.55 -13.21 -12.70
N VAL A 309 -21.31 -12.73 -12.94
CA VAL A 309 -20.96 -11.30 -12.88
C VAL A 309 -21.42 -10.55 -14.12
N ASN A 310 -21.19 -11.13 -15.32
CA ASN A 310 -21.40 -10.44 -16.58
C ASN A 310 -22.75 -10.79 -17.22
N LEU A 311 -23.21 -12.04 -17.09
CA LEU A 311 -24.43 -12.52 -17.73
C LEU A 311 -25.62 -12.63 -16.77
N ASN A 312 -25.42 -12.41 -15.46
CA ASN A 312 -26.44 -12.55 -14.41
C ASN A 312 -27.15 -13.92 -14.45
N ARG A 313 -26.35 -14.99 -14.59
CA ARG A 313 -26.81 -16.39 -14.62
C ARG A 313 -26.29 -17.17 -13.40
N PRO A 314 -26.71 -16.79 -12.17
CA PRO A 314 -26.14 -17.34 -10.93
C PRO A 314 -26.37 -18.85 -10.78
N THR A 315 -27.48 -19.41 -11.26
CA THR A 315 -27.74 -20.85 -11.20
C THR A 315 -26.67 -21.65 -11.93
N GLU A 316 -26.34 -21.24 -13.15
CA GLU A 316 -25.32 -21.95 -13.96
C GLU A 316 -23.91 -21.75 -13.41
N ALA A 317 -23.63 -20.60 -12.79
CA ALA A 317 -22.37 -20.37 -12.11
C ALA A 317 -22.20 -21.32 -10.90
N ILE A 318 -23.25 -21.46 -10.07
CA ILE A 318 -23.27 -22.41 -8.93
C ILE A 318 -23.07 -23.83 -9.45
N GLU A 319 -23.82 -24.26 -10.47
CA GLU A 319 -23.67 -25.57 -11.11
C GLU A 319 -22.25 -25.80 -11.65
N THR A 320 -21.63 -24.75 -12.21
CA THR A 320 -20.25 -24.83 -12.71
C THR A 320 -19.28 -25.11 -11.56
N TYR A 321 -19.33 -24.36 -10.46
CA TYR A 321 -18.47 -24.61 -9.29
C TYR A 321 -18.73 -25.99 -8.67
N LEU A 322 -19.99 -26.37 -8.47
CA LEU A 322 -20.35 -27.68 -7.92
C LEU A 322 -19.93 -28.83 -8.86
N GLY A 323 -20.00 -28.60 -10.18
CA GLY A 323 -19.53 -29.55 -11.21
C GLY A 323 -18.03 -29.81 -11.08
N PHE A 324 -17.22 -28.77 -10.88
CA PHE A 324 -15.80 -28.94 -10.62
C PHE A 324 -15.55 -29.79 -9.36
N VAL A 325 -16.21 -29.44 -8.23
CA VAL A 325 -16.05 -30.15 -6.96
C VAL A 325 -16.44 -31.64 -7.10
N MET A 326 -17.49 -31.92 -7.87
CA MET A 326 -17.92 -33.29 -8.14
C MET A 326 -16.92 -34.06 -9.00
N GLN A 327 -16.33 -33.40 -10.01
CA GLN A 327 -15.36 -34.04 -10.92
C GLN A 327 -13.98 -34.22 -10.29
N SER A 328 -13.56 -33.29 -9.44
CA SER A 328 -12.24 -33.26 -8.81
C SER A 328 -12.29 -32.89 -7.32
N PRO A 329 -12.92 -33.74 -6.48
CA PRO A 329 -13.14 -33.42 -5.07
C PRO A 329 -11.86 -33.32 -4.24
N THR A 330 -10.75 -33.85 -4.72
CA THR A 330 -9.43 -33.81 -4.05
C THR A 330 -8.50 -32.73 -4.60
N ALA A 331 -8.96 -31.93 -5.58
CA ALA A 331 -8.18 -30.83 -6.08
C ALA A 331 -8.00 -29.74 -5.01
N ALA A 332 -6.86 -29.04 -5.05
CA ALA A 332 -6.57 -27.98 -4.08
C ALA A 332 -7.61 -26.85 -4.13
N GLU A 333 -8.17 -26.60 -5.29
CA GLU A 333 -9.17 -25.57 -5.57
C GLU A 333 -10.59 -25.94 -5.12
N ALA A 334 -10.89 -27.23 -4.91
CA ALA A 334 -12.23 -27.70 -4.61
C ALA A 334 -12.88 -27.01 -3.40
N PRO A 335 -12.19 -26.81 -2.25
CA PRO A 335 -12.76 -26.08 -1.13
C PRO A 335 -13.06 -24.60 -1.48
N ALA A 336 -12.18 -23.94 -2.24
CA ALA A 336 -12.38 -22.56 -2.66
C ALA A 336 -13.59 -22.44 -3.59
N TYR A 337 -13.76 -23.34 -4.54
CA TYR A 337 -14.89 -23.32 -5.48
C TYR A 337 -16.22 -23.68 -4.80
N LEU A 338 -16.19 -24.54 -3.80
CA LEU A 338 -17.38 -24.78 -2.99
C LEU A 338 -17.76 -23.54 -2.16
N PHE A 339 -16.77 -22.83 -1.65
CA PHE A 339 -16.99 -21.53 -0.97
C PHE A 339 -17.59 -20.49 -1.92
N GLU A 340 -17.07 -20.36 -3.14
CA GLU A 340 -17.58 -19.44 -4.15
C GLU A 340 -19.00 -19.79 -4.61
N ALA A 341 -19.33 -21.09 -4.75
CA ALA A 341 -20.70 -21.50 -5.02
C ALA A 341 -21.68 -20.96 -3.96
N GLY A 342 -21.31 -21.10 -2.67
CA GLY A 342 -22.10 -20.51 -1.56
C GLY A 342 -22.19 -18.99 -1.64
N ARG A 343 -21.10 -18.30 -2.01
CA ARG A 343 -21.09 -16.82 -2.20
C ARG A 343 -22.00 -16.39 -3.35
N VAL A 344 -22.00 -17.10 -4.46
CA VAL A 344 -22.89 -16.80 -5.59
C VAL A 344 -24.37 -17.01 -5.18
N ALA A 345 -24.67 -18.10 -4.46
CA ALA A 345 -26.01 -18.36 -3.93
C ALA A 345 -26.46 -17.25 -2.96
N GLU A 346 -25.60 -16.83 -2.02
CA GLU A 346 -25.89 -15.74 -1.08
C GLU A 346 -26.22 -14.42 -1.83
N ARG A 347 -25.39 -14.06 -2.81
CA ARG A 347 -25.56 -12.84 -3.58
C ARG A 347 -26.79 -12.87 -4.49
N ALA A 348 -27.21 -14.05 -4.92
CA ALA A 348 -28.46 -14.27 -5.64
C ALA A 348 -29.70 -14.28 -4.72
N GLY A 349 -29.53 -14.05 -3.41
CA GLY A 349 -30.63 -14.09 -2.41
C GLY A 349 -31.07 -15.51 -2.03
N ARG A 350 -30.38 -16.55 -2.49
CA ARG A 350 -30.68 -17.98 -2.22
C ARG A 350 -30.01 -18.42 -0.92
N LEU A 351 -30.40 -17.75 0.20
CA LEU A 351 -29.69 -17.85 1.49
C LEU A 351 -29.70 -19.26 2.07
N GLU A 352 -30.80 -20.02 1.93
CA GLU A 352 -30.86 -21.41 2.42
C GLU A 352 -29.89 -22.32 1.66
N GLU A 353 -29.83 -22.19 0.34
CA GLU A 353 -28.89 -22.94 -0.48
C GLU A 353 -27.44 -22.56 -0.15
N ALA A 354 -27.14 -21.28 0.03
CA ALA A 354 -25.82 -20.82 0.46
C ALA A 354 -25.41 -21.48 1.80
N ALA A 355 -26.31 -21.48 2.78
CA ALA A 355 -26.08 -22.10 4.08
C ALA A 355 -25.79 -23.60 3.97
N LEU A 356 -26.55 -24.33 3.14
CA LEU A 356 -26.33 -25.76 2.93
C LEU A 356 -24.98 -26.04 2.23
N ILE A 357 -24.61 -25.25 1.22
CA ILE A 357 -23.33 -25.39 0.53
C ILE A 357 -22.16 -25.17 1.51
N TRP A 358 -22.22 -24.14 2.35
CA TRP A 358 -21.16 -23.82 3.32
C TRP A 358 -21.09 -24.82 4.47
N GLN A 359 -22.20 -25.39 4.92
CA GLN A 359 -22.18 -26.49 5.89
C GLN A 359 -21.56 -27.76 5.30
N ARG A 360 -21.92 -28.09 4.04
CA ARG A 360 -21.29 -29.18 3.31
C ARG A 360 -19.78 -28.98 3.18
N MET A 361 -19.33 -27.74 2.97
CA MET A 361 -17.90 -27.42 2.90
C MET A 361 -17.16 -27.79 4.19
N MET A 362 -17.75 -27.50 5.36
CA MET A 362 -17.18 -27.89 6.65
C MET A 362 -17.18 -29.42 6.86
N ASP A 363 -18.15 -30.13 6.27
CA ASP A 363 -18.23 -31.58 6.38
C ASP A 363 -17.25 -32.30 5.43
N ASP A 364 -17.13 -31.81 4.18
CA ASP A 364 -16.27 -32.41 3.15
C ASP A 364 -14.79 -32.00 3.30
N TYR A 365 -14.52 -30.76 3.76
CA TYR A 365 -13.18 -30.15 3.84
C TYR A 365 -12.91 -29.46 5.18
N PRO A 366 -12.98 -30.17 6.32
CA PRO A 366 -12.93 -29.53 7.65
C PRO A 366 -11.60 -28.83 7.97
N SER A 367 -10.51 -29.20 7.29
CA SER A 367 -9.19 -28.58 7.47
C SER A 367 -8.88 -27.44 6.51
N ALA A 368 -9.77 -27.12 5.57
CA ALA A 368 -9.54 -26.01 4.65
C ALA A 368 -9.74 -24.66 5.36
N GLU A 369 -8.87 -23.71 5.08
CA GLU A 369 -8.85 -22.37 5.70
C GLU A 369 -10.22 -21.66 5.63
N LEU A 370 -10.92 -21.79 4.52
CA LEU A 370 -12.22 -21.15 4.30
C LEU A 370 -13.39 -21.86 4.97
N SER A 371 -13.22 -23.10 5.50
CA SER A 371 -14.33 -23.91 6.00
C SER A 371 -14.97 -23.32 7.26
N TYR A 372 -14.15 -22.82 8.19
CA TYR A 372 -14.65 -22.10 9.35
C TYR A 372 -15.45 -20.85 8.95
N ARG A 373 -14.91 -20.07 8.02
CA ARG A 373 -15.58 -18.87 7.50
C ARG A 373 -16.90 -19.20 6.80
N GLY A 374 -16.92 -20.26 5.98
CA GLY A 374 -18.13 -20.75 5.33
C GLY A 374 -19.19 -21.17 6.35
N LEU A 375 -18.81 -21.94 7.36
CA LEU A 375 -19.73 -22.33 8.43
C LEU A 375 -20.34 -21.11 9.13
N PHE A 376 -19.52 -20.10 9.46
CA PHE A 376 -20.01 -18.89 10.08
C PHE A 376 -21.00 -18.13 9.17
N LEU A 377 -20.71 -18.03 7.88
CA LEU A 377 -21.61 -17.38 6.89
C LEU A 377 -22.92 -18.19 6.71
N ALA A 378 -22.90 -19.51 6.91
CA ALA A 378 -24.13 -20.30 6.96
C ALA A 378 -25.03 -19.86 8.13
N GLY A 379 -24.45 -19.61 9.31
CA GLY A 379 -25.16 -19.06 10.46
C GLY A 379 -25.77 -17.68 10.15
N ILE A 380 -25.00 -16.77 9.52
CA ILE A 380 -25.50 -15.46 9.09
C ILE A 380 -26.66 -15.60 8.08
N SER A 381 -26.57 -16.56 7.16
CA SER A 381 -27.64 -16.80 6.18
C SER A 381 -28.93 -17.27 6.84
N TYR A 382 -28.87 -18.18 7.82
CA TYR A 382 -30.04 -18.57 8.60
C TYR A 382 -30.58 -17.43 9.45
N TYR A 383 -29.72 -16.62 10.07
CA TYR A 383 -30.13 -15.45 10.83
C TYR A 383 -30.92 -14.47 9.95
N ARG A 384 -30.45 -14.17 8.75
CA ARG A 384 -31.13 -13.32 7.75
C ARG A 384 -32.49 -13.90 7.28
N LEU A 385 -32.65 -15.22 7.35
CA LEU A 385 -33.94 -15.91 7.08
C LEU A 385 -34.87 -15.94 8.31
N ASN A 386 -34.49 -15.33 9.43
CA ASN A 386 -35.17 -15.41 10.73
C ASN A 386 -35.29 -16.85 11.28
N ARG A 387 -34.42 -17.75 10.83
CA ARG A 387 -34.30 -19.13 11.32
C ARG A 387 -33.28 -19.19 12.46
N TYR A 388 -33.66 -18.57 13.57
CA TYR A 388 -32.74 -18.32 14.70
C TYR A 388 -32.26 -19.58 15.38
N GLU A 389 -33.06 -20.67 15.44
CA GLU A 389 -32.64 -21.96 16.00
C GLU A 389 -31.57 -22.62 15.15
N ASP A 390 -31.72 -22.61 13.81
CA ASP A 390 -30.71 -23.13 12.89
C ASP A 390 -29.43 -22.30 12.96
N ALA A 391 -29.53 -20.96 12.97
CA ALA A 391 -28.42 -20.04 13.13
C ALA A 391 -27.66 -20.31 14.45
N LEU A 392 -28.40 -20.45 15.57
CA LEU A 392 -27.86 -20.74 16.88
C LEU A 392 -27.05 -22.03 16.87
N SER A 393 -27.59 -23.12 16.30
CA SER A 393 -26.90 -24.41 16.17
C SER A 393 -25.59 -24.28 15.41
N VAL A 394 -25.58 -23.51 14.29
CA VAL A 394 -24.37 -23.27 13.49
C VAL A 394 -23.34 -22.41 14.23
N PHE A 395 -23.78 -21.37 14.94
CA PHE A 395 -22.86 -20.53 15.71
C PHE A 395 -22.28 -21.25 16.92
N GLN A 396 -23.05 -22.13 17.59
CA GLN A 396 -22.53 -23.00 18.65
C GLN A 396 -21.46 -23.97 18.10
N ARG A 397 -21.68 -24.53 16.91
CA ARG A 397 -20.65 -25.33 16.22
C ARG A 397 -19.41 -24.51 15.90
N SER A 398 -19.59 -23.25 15.41
CA SER A 398 -18.50 -22.33 15.15
C SER A 398 -17.72 -21.97 16.43
N LEU A 399 -18.41 -21.80 17.56
CA LEU A 399 -17.77 -21.56 18.85
C LEU A 399 -16.86 -22.69 19.29
N VAL A 400 -17.30 -23.95 19.11
CA VAL A 400 -16.50 -25.13 19.45
C VAL A 400 -15.28 -25.27 18.55
N LEU A 401 -15.40 -24.92 17.27
CA LEU A 401 -14.32 -25.02 16.28
C LEU A 401 -13.39 -23.81 16.29
N GLY A 402 -13.81 -22.69 16.85
CA GLY A 402 -13.01 -21.45 16.91
C GLY A 402 -11.73 -21.64 17.72
N THR A 403 -10.59 -21.33 17.10
CA THR A 403 -9.25 -21.49 17.66
C THR A 403 -8.71 -20.24 18.34
N SER A 404 -9.15 -19.08 17.89
CA SER A 404 -8.70 -17.77 18.42
C SER A 404 -9.74 -17.14 19.36
N PRO A 405 -9.30 -16.27 20.30
CA PRO A 405 -10.22 -15.49 21.11
C PRO A 405 -11.18 -14.64 20.27
N ARG A 406 -10.72 -14.07 19.15
CA ARG A 406 -11.54 -13.30 18.21
C ARG A 406 -12.67 -14.13 17.59
N GLU A 407 -12.38 -15.36 17.15
CA GLU A 407 -13.39 -16.26 16.58
C GLU A 407 -14.44 -16.65 17.62
N LYS A 408 -14.00 -16.91 18.86
CA LYS A 408 -14.92 -17.20 19.97
C LYS A 408 -15.79 -16.02 20.34
N ALA A 409 -15.22 -14.82 20.46
CA ALA A 409 -15.98 -13.60 20.71
C ALA A 409 -17.03 -13.36 19.61
N LYS A 410 -16.62 -13.52 18.34
CA LYS A 410 -17.51 -13.42 17.18
C LYS A 410 -18.69 -14.40 17.27
N ALA A 411 -18.43 -15.68 17.56
CA ALA A 411 -19.47 -16.68 17.71
C ALA A 411 -20.41 -16.37 18.89
N TYR A 412 -19.89 -15.92 20.02
CA TYR A 412 -20.69 -15.51 21.17
C TYR A 412 -21.61 -14.31 20.88
N ILE A 413 -21.13 -13.29 20.14
CA ILE A 413 -21.99 -12.17 19.71
C ILE A 413 -23.23 -12.70 18.99
N TRP A 414 -23.04 -13.59 18.01
CA TRP A 414 -24.14 -14.09 17.19
C TRP A 414 -25.02 -15.11 17.89
N ILE A 415 -24.48 -15.88 18.85
CA ILE A 415 -25.27 -16.70 19.78
C ILE A 415 -26.19 -15.80 20.58
N GLY A 416 -25.67 -14.71 21.17
CA GLY A 416 -26.46 -13.73 21.92
C GLY A 416 -27.52 -13.06 21.06
N LYS A 417 -27.21 -12.68 19.83
CA LYS A 417 -28.18 -12.11 18.89
C LYS A 417 -29.31 -13.09 18.52
N CYS A 418 -29.00 -14.37 18.37
CA CYS A 418 -30.05 -15.41 18.16
C CYS A 418 -30.96 -15.53 19.38
N HIS A 419 -30.39 -15.56 20.59
CA HIS A 419 -31.17 -15.59 21.84
C HIS A 419 -32.02 -14.34 21.99
N GLN A 420 -31.47 -13.14 21.77
CA GLN A 420 -32.22 -11.89 21.80
C GLN A 420 -33.42 -11.93 20.83
N ALA A 421 -33.18 -12.33 19.57
CA ALA A 421 -34.22 -12.43 18.55
C ALA A 421 -35.29 -13.48 18.86
N SER A 422 -34.97 -14.50 19.65
CA SER A 422 -35.89 -15.55 20.13
C SER A 422 -36.56 -15.17 21.46
N GLY A 423 -36.29 -13.99 22.03
CA GLY A 423 -36.87 -13.52 23.27
C GLY A 423 -36.20 -14.03 24.55
N SER A 424 -35.05 -14.67 24.48
CA SER A 424 -34.25 -15.22 25.60
C SER A 424 -33.21 -14.21 26.05
N ALA A 425 -33.64 -13.15 26.74
CA ALA A 425 -32.75 -12.02 27.09
C ALA A 425 -31.60 -12.39 28.04
N GLU A 426 -31.83 -13.32 29.00
CA GLU A 426 -30.81 -13.74 29.95
C GLU A 426 -29.69 -14.52 29.26
N GLU A 427 -30.03 -15.43 28.38
CA GLU A 427 -29.05 -16.20 27.58
C GLU A 427 -28.30 -15.28 26.61
N ALA A 428 -28.92 -14.27 26.06
CA ALA A 428 -28.27 -13.26 25.22
C ALA A 428 -27.20 -12.50 26.02
N GLU A 429 -27.55 -12.01 27.21
CA GLU A 429 -26.61 -11.31 28.11
C GLU A 429 -25.44 -12.19 28.51
N GLN A 430 -25.67 -13.47 28.86
CA GLN A 430 -24.61 -14.41 29.21
C GLN A 430 -23.64 -14.63 28.04
N ALA A 431 -24.16 -14.74 26.81
CA ALA A 431 -23.32 -14.91 25.62
C ALA A 431 -22.47 -13.65 25.37
N TRP A 432 -23.03 -12.44 25.50
CA TRP A 432 -22.27 -11.20 25.32
C TRP A 432 -21.25 -10.98 26.45
N GLN A 433 -21.55 -11.38 27.68
CA GLN A 433 -20.56 -11.38 28.77
C GLN A 433 -19.36 -12.30 28.46
N ALA A 434 -19.62 -13.47 27.89
CA ALA A 434 -18.55 -14.38 27.46
C ALA A 434 -17.73 -13.78 26.29
N ALA A 435 -18.40 -13.09 25.33
CA ALA A 435 -17.73 -12.41 24.25
C ALA A 435 -16.83 -11.28 24.73
N SER A 436 -17.29 -10.44 25.69
CA SER A 436 -16.55 -9.29 26.21
C SER A 436 -15.26 -9.69 26.93
N GLN A 437 -15.21 -10.88 27.51
CA GLN A 437 -14.07 -11.40 28.26
C GLN A 437 -13.06 -12.16 27.40
N ALA A 438 -13.38 -12.49 26.14
CA ALA A 438 -12.53 -13.33 25.29
C ALA A 438 -11.20 -12.65 24.92
N ASP A 439 -11.24 -11.39 24.54
CA ASP A 439 -10.08 -10.52 24.28
C ASP A 439 -10.56 -9.06 24.22
N PRO A 440 -10.44 -8.29 25.31
CA PRO A 440 -10.99 -6.94 25.41
C PRO A 440 -10.47 -5.94 24.36
N THR A 441 -9.42 -6.26 23.63
CA THR A 441 -8.84 -5.37 22.62
C THR A 441 -9.39 -5.61 21.20
N ASN A 442 -10.07 -6.74 20.97
CA ASN A 442 -10.63 -7.03 19.65
C ASN A 442 -12.04 -6.45 19.45
N TYR A 443 -12.40 -6.23 18.19
CA TYR A 443 -13.67 -5.66 17.77
C TYR A 443 -14.90 -6.31 18.43
N TYR A 444 -14.99 -7.65 18.43
CA TYR A 444 -16.19 -8.36 18.89
C TYR A 444 -16.35 -8.26 20.41
N SER A 445 -15.26 -8.24 21.17
CA SER A 445 -15.32 -8.03 22.62
C SER A 445 -15.69 -6.57 22.98
N ILE A 446 -15.20 -5.60 22.22
CA ILE A 446 -15.60 -4.19 22.33
C ILE A 446 -17.10 -4.08 22.06
N ARG A 447 -17.56 -4.67 20.95
CA ARG A 447 -18.98 -4.65 20.57
C ARG A 447 -19.87 -5.35 21.59
N ALA A 448 -19.40 -6.43 22.22
CA ALA A 448 -20.13 -7.11 23.27
C ALA A 448 -20.38 -6.21 24.48
N ASN A 449 -19.39 -5.40 24.89
CA ASN A 449 -19.58 -4.42 25.94
C ASN A 449 -20.63 -3.36 25.54
N GLU A 450 -20.58 -2.83 24.32
CA GLU A 450 -21.58 -1.90 23.83
C GLU A 450 -23.00 -2.50 23.84
N LEU A 451 -23.16 -3.79 23.46
CA LEU A 451 -24.46 -4.50 23.50
C LEU A 451 -24.96 -4.68 24.93
N LEU A 452 -24.10 -4.99 25.88
CA LEU A 452 -24.45 -5.12 27.30
C LEU A 452 -24.90 -3.78 27.90
N GLU A 453 -24.34 -2.67 27.42
CA GLU A 453 -24.68 -1.31 27.84
C GLU A 453 -25.84 -0.71 27.03
N GLY A 454 -26.32 -1.42 26.00
CA GLY A 454 -27.38 -0.95 25.10
C GLY A 454 -26.94 0.21 24.19
N LEU A 455 -25.66 0.26 23.83
CA LEU A 455 -25.07 1.31 23.02
C LEU A 455 -24.99 0.90 21.53
N GLU A 456 -25.19 1.89 20.66
CA GLU A 456 -24.89 1.75 19.24
C GLU A 456 -23.39 1.83 18.98
N PRO A 457 -22.88 1.20 17.90
CA PRO A 457 -21.47 1.30 17.54
C PRO A 457 -21.00 2.75 17.41
N PHE A 458 -19.75 3.02 17.78
CA PHE A 458 -19.14 4.36 17.79
C PHE A 458 -19.81 5.37 18.73
N THR A 459 -20.55 4.91 19.75
CA THR A 459 -21.08 5.76 20.81
C THR A 459 -20.05 5.89 21.93
N PHE A 460 -19.46 7.08 22.13
CA PHE A 460 -18.46 7.36 23.15
C PHE A 460 -18.46 8.85 23.54
N ASP A 461 -17.91 9.17 24.74
CA ASP A 461 -17.72 10.56 25.14
C ASP A 461 -16.62 11.22 24.31
N THR A 462 -16.89 12.38 23.79
CA THR A 462 -15.98 13.12 22.90
C THR A 462 -14.98 14.01 23.66
N ARG A 463 -14.99 14.02 25.00
CA ARG A 463 -14.00 14.74 25.79
C ARG A 463 -12.67 14.01 25.76
N TYR A 464 -11.60 14.73 25.52
CA TYR A 464 -10.26 14.17 25.39
C TYR A 464 -9.20 15.13 25.90
N ASP A 465 -8.04 14.59 26.27
CA ASP A 465 -6.85 15.35 26.60
C ASP A 465 -5.61 14.70 25.98
N PHE A 466 -5.02 15.37 25.00
CA PHE A 466 -3.77 14.97 24.36
C PHE A 466 -2.52 15.59 25.03
N GLY A 467 -2.65 16.09 26.26
CA GLY A 467 -1.55 16.70 27.00
C GLY A 467 -0.62 15.67 27.63
N TYR A 468 0.34 15.15 26.84
CA TYR A 468 1.41 14.27 27.30
C TYR A 468 2.78 14.78 26.84
N SER A 469 3.84 14.29 27.49
CA SER A 469 5.23 14.59 27.12
C SER A 469 6.06 13.33 27.10
N LEU A 470 6.46 12.91 25.92
CA LEU A 470 7.37 11.76 25.75
C LEU A 470 8.69 11.97 26.50
N GLU A 471 9.18 13.20 26.61
CA GLU A 471 10.41 13.52 27.33
C GLU A 471 10.29 13.20 28.82
N LEU A 472 9.15 13.53 29.45
CA LEU A 472 8.89 13.24 30.87
C LEU A 472 8.65 11.74 31.12
N GLU A 473 8.23 10.98 30.11
CA GLU A 473 7.93 9.55 30.20
C GLU A 473 9.15 8.65 29.92
N ARG A 474 10.17 9.16 29.21
CA ARG A 474 11.40 8.42 28.88
C ARG A 474 12.08 7.77 30.08
N PRO A 475 12.26 8.41 31.24
CA PRO A 475 12.96 7.79 32.39
C PRO A 475 12.31 6.49 32.87
N GLU A 476 10.97 6.42 32.89
CA GLU A 476 10.24 5.20 33.27
C GLU A 476 10.41 4.11 32.19
N ALA A 477 10.31 4.47 30.91
CA ALA A 477 10.55 3.54 29.81
C ALA A 477 11.98 2.97 29.83
N GLU A 478 12.98 3.78 30.10
CA GLU A 478 14.39 3.34 30.20
C GLU A 478 14.60 2.43 31.41
N ALA A 479 14.02 2.75 32.57
CA ALA A 479 14.08 1.89 33.76
C ALA A 479 13.45 0.52 33.50
N TRP A 480 12.30 0.49 32.80
CA TRP A 480 11.63 -0.74 32.41
C TRP A 480 12.46 -1.55 31.40
N LEU A 481 13.04 -0.90 30.38
CA LEU A 481 13.93 -1.57 29.41
C LEU A 481 15.12 -2.24 30.11
N ARG A 482 15.76 -1.54 31.05
CA ARG A 482 16.90 -2.07 31.82
C ARG A 482 16.49 -3.31 32.62
N SER A 483 15.34 -3.28 33.29
CA SER A 483 14.89 -4.41 34.09
C SER A 483 14.41 -5.59 33.24
N THR A 484 13.74 -5.33 32.12
CA THR A 484 13.17 -6.37 31.26
C THR A 484 14.24 -7.08 30.42
N PHE A 485 15.24 -6.34 29.92
CA PHE A 485 16.24 -6.87 28.99
C PHE A 485 17.66 -6.93 29.56
N ASN A 486 17.83 -6.73 30.87
CA ASN A 486 19.12 -6.74 31.57
C ASN A 486 20.15 -5.77 30.97
N ILE A 487 19.73 -4.58 30.54
CA ILE A 487 20.65 -3.57 30.01
C ILE A 487 21.44 -2.93 31.15
N PRO A 488 22.80 -2.85 31.07
CA PRO A 488 23.64 -2.26 32.09
C PRO A 488 23.26 -0.81 32.43
N GLN A 489 23.45 -0.42 33.71
CA GLN A 489 23.09 0.93 34.18
C GLN A 489 23.95 2.04 33.55
N ASP A 490 25.19 1.72 33.19
CA ASP A 490 26.15 2.63 32.56
C ASP A 490 25.94 2.76 31.04
N PHE A 491 25.08 1.93 30.43
CA PHE A 491 24.76 2.05 29.01
C PHE A 491 23.84 3.25 28.77
N ASN A 492 24.27 4.23 27.99
CA ASN A 492 23.47 5.41 27.68
C ASN A 492 22.40 5.09 26.63
N LEU A 493 21.12 5.06 27.04
CA LEU A 493 19.96 4.84 26.14
C LEU A 493 19.47 6.13 25.49
N GLY A 494 19.73 7.29 26.08
CA GLY A 494 19.23 8.59 25.61
C GLY A 494 19.99 9.17 24.43
N GLU A 495 21.21 8.71 24.16
CA GLU A 495 22.05 9.20 23.08
C GLU A 495 22.31 8.09 22.04
N LEU A 496 22.50 8.47 20.78
CA LEU A 496 22.79 7.51 19.71
C LEU A 496 24.07 6.70 19.92
N GLY A 497 25.09 7.27 20.62
CA GLY A 497 26.36 6.61 20.81
C GLY A 497 26.98 6.18 19.48
N GLU A 498 27.49 4.94 19.41
CA GLU A 498 28.09 4.40 18.18
C GLU A 498 27.12 4.31 17.00
N LEU A 499 25.80 4.23 17.27
CA LEU A 499 24.77 4.23 16.20
C LEU A 499 24.81 5.53 15.37
N ALA A 500 25.31 6.65 15.90
CA ALA A 500 25.47 7.90 15.17
C ALA A 500 26.42 7.75 13.95
N GLU A 501 27.37 6.83 14.03
CA GLU A 501 28.32 6.56 12.96
C GLU A 501 27.82 5.56 11.92
N ASN A 502 26.67 4.90 12.18
CA ASN A 502 26.07 3.96 11.25
C ASN A 502 25.75 4.66 9.91
N PRO A 503 26.16 4.09 8.77
CA PRO A 503 25.93 4.68 7.45
C PRO A 503 24.46 4.97 7.16
N ARG A 504 23.52 4.11 7.59
CA ARG A 504 22.08 4.31 7.37
C ARG A 504 21.55 5.49 8.19
N VAL A 505 22.02 5.70 9.42
CA VAL A 505 21.66 6.89 10.22
C VAL A 505 22.11 8.16 9.51
N LYS A 506 23.34 8.18 9.01
CA LYS A 506 23.88 9.33 8.27
C LYS A 506 23.08 9.60 6.98
N ARG A 507 22.78 8.55 6.22
CA ARG A 507 21.97 8.66 4.98
C ARG A 507 20.53 9.08 5.27
N MET A 508 19.89 8.49 6.29
CA MET A 508 18.54 8.87 6.72
C MET A 508 18.43 10.37 7.04
N ARG A 509 19.39 10.90 7.85
CA ARG A 509 19.46 12.33 8.15
C ARG A 509 19.70 13.18 6.90
N ALA A 510 20.64 12.78 6.05
CA ALA A 510 20.96 13.51 4.83
C ALA A 510 19.75 13.56 3.88
N PHE A 511 19.01 12.47 3.70
CA PHE A 511 17.77 12.48 2.92
C PHE A 511 16.69 13.37 3.53
N TRP A 512 16.54 13.31 4.86
CA TRP A 512 15.57 14.16 5.57
C TRP A 512 15.87 15.66 5.38
N GLU A 513 17.12 16.04 5.46
CA GLU A 513 17.58 17.43 5.28
C GLU A 513 17.31 17.99 3.87
N VAL A 514 17.40 17.15 2.84
CA VAL A 514 17.10 17.55 1.45
C VAL A 514 15.66 17.25 1.02
N SER A 515 14.73 17.07 1.99
CA SER A 515 13.30 16.82 1.76
C SER A 515 12.99 15.52 1.00
N ARG A 516 13.90 14.56 0.98
CA ARG A 516 13.69 13.22 0.41
C ARG A 516 13.17 12.25 1.46
N TYR A 517 12.02 12.56 2.04
CA TYR A 517 11.48 11.89 3.22
C TYR A 517 11.16 10.40 2.97
N ARG A 518 10.75 10.00 1.76
CA ARG A 518 10.54 8.59 1.42
C ARG A 518 11.85 7.79 1.51
N GLN A 519 12.94 8.34 1.00
CA GLN A 519 14.26 7.71 1.11
C GLN A 519 14.74 7.67 2.56
N ALA A 520 14.48 8.72 3.35
CA ALA A 520 14.78 8.71 4.78
C ALA A 520 14.00 7.58 5.50
N THR A 521 12.72 7.40 5.19
CA THR A 521 11.90 6.31 5.73
C THR A 521 12.44 4.94 5.32
N ASN A 522 12.86 4.76 4.07
CA ASN A 522 13.46 3.50 3.60
C ASN A 522 14.75 3.14 4.37
N GLU A 523 15.63 4.11 4.60
CA GLU A 523 16.85 3.87 5.41
C GLU A 523 16.47 3.54 6.87
N ALA A 524 15.44 4.17 7.42
CA ALA A 524 14.91 3.86 8.75
C ALA A 524 14.39 2.41 8.82
N ASP A 525 13.62 1.95 7.82
CA ASP A 525 13.08 0.59 7.80
C ASP A 525 14.17 -0.47 7.62
N LEU A 526 15.18 -0.20 6.79
CA LEU A 526 16.34 -1.09 6.64
C LEU A 526 17.12 -1.19 7.97
N LEU A 527 17.38 -0.06 8.63
CA LEU A 527 18.09 -0.04 9.92
C LEU A 527 17.26 -0.72 11.02
N ARG A 528 15.94 -0.53 11.03
CA ARG A 528 15.03 -1.21 11.95
C ARG A 528 15.08 -2.74 11.79
N ALA A 529 15.17 -3.22 10.54
CA ALA A 529 15.34 -4.65 10.26
C ALA A 529 16.68 -5.19 10.74
N GLU A 530 17.76 -4.43 10.59
CA GLU A 530 19.09 -4.80 11.11
C GLU A 530 19.13 -4.88 12.64
N LEU A 531 18.40 -3.97 13.31
CA LEU A 531 18.37 -3.84 14.77
C LEU A 531 17.25 -4.63 15.44
N GLN A 532 16.48 -5.45 14.71
CA GLN A 532 15.25 -6.06 15.20
C GLN A 532 15.38 -6.84 16.52
N THR A 533 16.57 -7.34 16.87
CA THR A 533 16.87 -8.05 18.13
C THR A 533 17.76 -7.25 19.08
N ASP A 534 18.29 -6.11 18.66
CA ASP A 534 19.13 -5.22 19.49
C ASP A 534 18.24 -4.16 20.14
N ILE A 535 17.75 -4.47 21.34
CA ILE A 535 16.80 -3.63 22.06
C ILE A 535 17.35 -2.24 22.36
N ALA A 536 18.62 -2.17 22.80
CA ALA A 536 19.22 -0.90 23.21
C ALA A 536 19.35 0.07 22.02
N ASN A 537 19.85 -0.43 20.88
CA ASN A 537 19.95 0.38 19.68
C ASN A 537 18.60 0.58 18.99
N SER A 538 17.62 -0.34 19.10
CA SER A 538 16.25 -0.11 18.68
C SER A 538 15.61 1.04 19.44
N TYR A 539 15.82 1.17 20.76
CA TYR A 539 15.31 2.29 21.52
C TYR A 539 15.99 3.63 21.17
N ARG A 540 17.31 3.62 20.94
CA ARG A 540 18.04 4.79 20.42
C ARG A 540 17.51 5.23 19.04
N LEU A 541 17.29 4.25 18.15
CA LEU A 541 16.67 4.51 16.84
C LEU A 541 15.26 5.09 17.00
N LEU A 542 14.44 4.52 17.88
CA LEU A 542 13.10 5.02 18.18
C LEU A 542 13.11 6.51 18.52
N ASN A 543 14.00 6.94 19.41
CA ASN A 543 14.13 8.35 19.77
C ASN A 543 14.53 9.22 18.58
N LEU A 544 15.50 8.79 17.77
CA LEU A 544 15.88 9.50 16.54
C LEU A 544 14.72 9.63 15.54
N LEU A 545 13.93 8.56 15.36
CA LEU A 545 12.78 8.57 14.46
C LEU A 545 11.70 9.57 14.90
N LEU A 546 11.47 9.66 16.22
CA LEU A 546 10.56 10.66 16.79
C LEU A 546 11.07 12.09 16.56
N ASP A 547 12.36 12.33 16.75
CA ASP A 547 13.00 13.63 16.50
C ASP A 547 12.90 14.06 15.03
N LEU A 548 13.03 13.10 14.09
CA LEU A 548 12.88 13.30 12.65
C LEU A 548 11.43 13.25 12.18
N GLN A 549 10.46 13.02 13.06
CA GLN A 549 9.03 12.87 12.73
C GLN A 549 8.72 11.71 11.77
N LEU A 550 9.58 10.73 11.72
CA LEU A 550 9.36 9.49 10.97
C LEU A 550 8.49 8.54 11.81
N TYR A 551 7.22 8.89 11.97
CA TYR A 551 6.32 8.27 12.95
C TYR A 551 5.99 6.80 12.62
N GLN A 552 5.76 6.45 11.37
CA GLN A 552 5.47 5.06 10.99
C GLN A 552 6.58 4.09 11.41
N PRO A 553 7.86 4.27 11.05
CA PRO A 553 8.92 3.40 11.55
C PRO A 553 9.12 3.50 13.07
N ALA A 554 8.83 4.65 13.70
CA ALA A 554 8.86 4.78 15.17
C ALA A 554 7.81 3.87 15.83
N VAL A 555 6.57 3.87 15.33
CA VAL A 555 5.48 2.99 15.79
C VAL A 555 5.85 1.52 15.66
N TYR A 556 6.42 1.13 14.52
CA TYR A 556 6.88 -0.25 14.31
C TYR A 556 8.04 -0.65 15.23
N THR A 557 8.99 0.28 15.48
CA THR A 557 10.11 0.04 16.41
C THR A 557 9.61 -0.15 17.84
N ALA A 558 8.70 0.72 18.30
CA ALA A 558 8.08 0.58 19.62
C ALA A 558 7.32 -0.75 19.75
N ARG A 559 6.56 -1.15 18.72
CA ARG A 559 5.86 -2.44 18.72
C ARG A 559 6.83 -3.62 18.79
N ASN A 560 7.93 -3.55 18.04
CA ASN A 560 8.95 -4.61 18.08
C ASN A 560 9.55 -4.79 19.48
N ILE A 561 9.87 -3.69 20.17
CA ILE A 561 10.38 -3.73 21.55
C ILE A 561 9.39 -4.42 22.49
N ILE A 562 8.10 -4.07 22.40
CA ILE A 562 7.02 -4.67 23.18
C ILE A 562 6.87 -6.16 22.89
N ASN A 563 6.90 -6.55 21.62
CA ASN A 563 6.84 -7.97 21.20
C ASN A 563 8.01 -8.79 21.76
N LEU A 564 9.22 -8.23 21.75
CA LEU A 564 10.41 -8.89 22.31
C LEU A 564 10.35 -9.00 23.84
N ALA A 565 9.58 -8.18 24.52
CA ALA A 565 9.24 -8.34 25.93
C ALA A 565 8.18 -9.46 26.18
N GLY A 566 7.72 -10.14 25.12
CA GLY A 566 6.70 -11.19 25.21
C GLY A 566 5.28 -10.68 25.42
N MET A 567 5.01 -9.41 25.15
CA MET A 567 3.72 -8.77 25.40
C MET A 567 2.86 -8.78 24.13
N ASP A 568 1.64 -9.28 24.24
CA ASP A 568 0.58 -9.18 23.24
C ASP A 568 -0.12 -7.82 23.26
N ASP A 569 -1.21 -7.65 22.50
CA ASP A 569 -1.90 -6.36 22.43
C ASP A 569 -2.50 -5.94 23.77
N LEU A 570 -3.10 -6.85 24.52
CA LEU A 570 -3.70 -6.57 25.82
C LEU A 570 -2.63 -6.25 26.87
N SER A 571 -1.66 -7.14 27.04
CA SER A 571 -0.59 -6.95 28.04
C SER A 571 0.29 -5.74 27.73
N SER A 572 0.40 -5.35 26.45
CA SER A 572 1.16 -4.16 26.05
C SER A 572 0.62 -2.85 26.65
N LEU A 573 -0.63 -2.81 27.10
CA LEU A 573 -1.21 -1.66 27.79
C LEU A 573 -0.67 -1.50 29.23
N THR A 574 -0.02 -2.54 29.79
CA THR A 574 0.65 -2.50 31.09
C THR A 574 2.13 -2.09 31.01
N ALA A 575 2.68 -1.96 29.79
CA ALA A 575 4.00 -1.41 29.59
C ALA A 575 4.04 0.10 29.95
N PRO A 576 5.22 0.70 30.14
CA PRO A 576 5.32 2.14 30.38
C PRO A 576 4.53 2.95 29.35
N ILE A 577 3.79 3.94 29.82
CA ILE A 577 2.87 4.75 28.99
C ILE A 577 3.56 5.37 27.77
N PHE A 578 4.86 5.62 27.85
CA PHE A 578 5.71 6.08 26.74
C PHE A 578 5.49 5.24 25.46
N PHE A 579 5.52 3.92 25.57
CA PHE A 579 5.32 3.04 24.40
C PHE A 579 3.90 3.12 23.84
N THR A 580 2.92 3.30 24.70
CA THR A 580 1.53 3.51 24.28
C THR A 580 1.39 4.86 23.57
N HIS A 581 1.96 5.94 24.10
CA HIS A 581 1.96 7.25 23.46
C HIS A 581 2.77 7.29 22.16
N VAL A 582 3.81 6.45 22.00
CA VAL A 582 4.48 6.31 20.71
C VAL A 582 3.61 5.53 19.73
N ARG A 583 2.99 4.43 20.14
CA ARG A 583 2.18 3.58 19.25
C ARG A 583 0.86 4.22 18.86
N PHE A 584 0.26 5.01 19.73
CA PHE A 584 -1.02 5.70 19.57
C PHE A 584 -0.88 7.20 19.81
N GLY A 585 0.18 7.81 19.31
CA GLY A 585 0.49 9.21 19.54
C GLY A 585 -0.47 10.18 18.87
N ALA A 586 -0.65 11.34 19.48
CA ALA A 586 -1.38 12.46 18.90
C ALA A 586 -0.49 13.25 17.92
N TYR A 587 0.03 12.57 16.91
CA TYR A 587 0.89 13.16 15.89
C TYR A 587 0.13 14.17 15.03
N PHE A 588 0.82 15.18 14.52
CA PHE A 588 0.20 16.27 13.75
C PHE A 588 -0.97 16.96 14.48
N ARG A 589 -0.93 16.98 15.82
CA ARG A 589 -2.03 17.48 16.66
C ARG A 589 -2.51 18.87 16.26
N GLU A 590 -1.56 19.75 15.92
CA GLU A 590 -1.83 21.15 15.56
C GLU A 590 -2.60 21.28 14.21
N LEU A 591 -2.60 20.24 13.39
CA LEU A 591 -3.38 20.16 12.17
C LEU A 591 -4.64 19.31 12.35
N LEU A 592 -4.47 18.07 12.85
CA LEU A 592 -5.53 17.07 12.88
C LEU A 592 -6.70 17.49 13.77
N VAL A 593 -6.42 18.02 14.98
CA VAL A 593 -7.47 18.39 15.93
C VAL A 593 -8.33 19.55 15.41
N PRO A 594 -7.78 20.70 14.96
CA PRO A 594 -8.61 21.77 14.38
C PRO A 594 -9.40 21.30 13.16
N ILE A 595 -8.77 20.55 12.23
CA ILE A 595 -9.44 20.04 11.04
C ILE A 595 -10.59 19.10 11.39
N ALA A 596 -10.40 18.16 12.32
CA ALA A 596 -11.47 17.27 12.77
C ALA A 596 -12.66 18.05 13.33
N ASN A 597 -12.39 19.06 14.17
CA ASN A 597 -13.41 19.92 14.77
C ASN A 597 -14.15 20.75 13.71
N ASP A 598 -13.46 21.31 12.71
CA ASP A 598 -14.05 22.08 11.62
C ASP A 598 -15.07 21.26 10.81
N TYR A 599 -14.87 19.95 10.71
CA TYR A 599 -15.78 19.02 10.04
C TYR A 599 -16.65 18.20 10.99
N SER A 600 -16.74 18.58 12.28
CA SER A 600 -17.56 17.90 13.28
C SER A 600 -17.27 16.39 13.42
N ILE A 601 -16.02 16.00 13.24
CA ILE A 601 -15.52 14.65 13.45
C ILE A 601 -14.82 14.60 14.81
N SER A 602 -15.07 13.54 15.61
CA SER A 602 -14.29 13.34 16.83
C SER A 602 -12.80 13.21 16.51
N PRO A 603 -11.91 14.01 17.14
CA PRO A 603 -10.47 13.85 16.96
C PRO A 603 -9.96 12.43 17.30
N LEU A 604 -10.54 11.75 18.31
CA LEU A 604 -10.18 10.37 18.65
C LEU A 604 -10.44 9.41 17.46
N LEU A 605 -11.61 9.55 16.83
CA LEU A 605 -11.96 8.77 15.65
C LEU A 605 -11.06 9.12 14.47
N PHE A 606 -10.78 10.40 14.24
CA PHE A 606 -9.94 10.81 13.12
C PHE A 606 -8.48 10.35 13.28
N TYR A 607 -7.97 10.30 14.52
CA TYR A 607 -6.69 9.66 14.83
C TYR A 607 -6.70 8.17 14.50
N ALA A 608 -7.76 7.45 14.89
CA ALA A 608 -7.90 6.02 14.59
C ALA A 608 -7.91 5.76 13.07
N LEU A 609 -8.64 6.61 12.31
CA LEU A 609 -8.66 6.54 10.85
C LEU A 609 -7.28 6.81 10.24
N VAL A 610 -6.63 7.92 10.56
CA VAL A 610 -5.31 8.29 10.01
C VAL A 610 -4.25 7.24 10.37
N ARG A 611 -4.34 6.67 11.58
CA ARG A 611 -3.48 5.55 11.96
C ARG A 611 -3.70 4.33 11.07
N GLN A 612 -4.95 3.96 10.79
CA GLN A 612 -5.30 2.85 9.90
C GLN A 612 -4.78 3.09 8.47
N GLU A 613 -4.92 4.30 7.98
CA GLU A 613 -4.60 4.64 6.59
C GLU A 613 -3.08 4.69 6.32
N SER A 614 -2.31 5.32 7.20
CA SER A 614 -0.91 5.63 6.92
C SER A 614 0.07 5.37 8.07
N MET A 615 -0.40 5.06 9.27
CA MET A 615 0.41 5.16 10.50
C MET A 615 1.17 6.49 10.60
N PHE A 616 0.49 7.57 10.21
CA PHE A 616 1.04 8.93 10.23
C PHE A 616 2.23 9.17 9.30
N ASN A 617 2.33 8.43 8.19
CA ASN A 617 3.32 8.67 7.14
C ASN A 617 2.69 9.50 5.99
N PRO A 618 3.03 10.80 5.84
CA PRO A 618 2.44 11.65 4.80
C PRO A 618 2.93 11.31 3.38
N TYR A 619 3.99 10.52 3.24
CA TYR A 619 4.64 10.22 1.96
C TYR A 619 4.34 8.81 1.45
N ILE A 620 3.49 8.06 2.13
CA ILE A 620 3.08 6.72 1.70
C ILE A 620 2.07 6.80 0.54
N ALA A 621 2.18 5.85 -0.39
CA ALA A 621 1.19 5.63 -1.43
C ALA A 621 0.86 4.13 -1.50
N SER A 622 -0.43 3.81 -1.67
CA SER A 622 -0.87 2.44 -1.88
C SER A 622 -0.58 1.96 -3.30
N SER A 623 -0.64 0.66 -3.54
CA SER A 623 -0.53 0.08 -4.88
C SER A 623 -1.65 0.55 -5.83
N ALA A 624 -2.81 0.92 -5.29
CA ALA A 624 -3.92 1.49 -6.04
C ALA A 624 -3.78 3.00 -6.30
N GLY A 625 -2.75 3.67 -5.72
CA GLY A 625 -2.46 5.08 -5.91
C GLY A 625 -3.08 6.02 -4.87
N ALA A 626 -3.71 5.51 -3.81
CA ALA A 626 -4.10 6.34 -2.67
C ALA A 626 -2.85 6.93 -1.99
N SER A 627 -2.91 8.17 -1.52
CA SER A 627 -1.74 8.91 -1.05
C SER A 627 -1.98 9.70 0.23
N GLY A 628 -0.92 9.83 1.03
CA GLY A 628 -0.84 10.73 2.18
C GLY A 628 -1.45 10.18 3.46
N LEU A 629 -1.61 11.03 4.47
CA LEU A 629 -2.02 10.67 5.82
C LEU A 629 -3.38 9.94 5.89
N ALA A 630 -4.35 10.40 5.11
CA ALA A 630 -5.71 9.87 5.07
C ALA A 630 -5.96 9.02 3.79
N GLN A 631 -4.91 8.64 3.06
CA GLN A 631 -4.91 7.74 1.89
C GLN A 631 -6.03 8.05 0.87
N ILE A 632 -6.03 9.30 0.37
CA ILE A 632 -7.06 9.73 -0.58
C ILE A 632 -6.66 9.34 -2.01
N MET A 633 -7.60 8.71 -2.73
CA MET A 633 -7.43 8.43 -4.15
C MET A 633 -7.41 9.74 -4.96
N PRO A 634 -6.54 9.87 -6.00
CA PRO A 634 -6.45 11.08 -6.81
C PRO A 634 -7.78 11.57 -7.40
N ALA A 635 -8.64 10.64 -7.85
CA ALA A 635 -9.96 10.99 -8.38
C ALA A 635 -10.88 11.55 -7.28
N THR A 636 -10.91 10.91 -6.11
CA THR A 636 -11.68 11.36 -4.94
C THR A 636 -11.18 12.73 -4.47
N ALA A 637 -9.85 12.92 -4.45
CA ALA A 637 -9.27 14.22 -4.09
C ALA A 637 -9.72 15.31 -5.03
N LYS A 638 -9.63 15.09 -6.35
CA LYS A 638 -10.05 16.07 -7.35
C LYS A 638 -11.51 16.50 -7.19
N GLU A 639 -12.42 15.54 -7.02
CA GLU A 639 -13.84 15.81 -6.78
C GLU A 639 -14.04 16.68 -5.53
N ASN A 640 -13.39 16.32 -4.42
CA ASN A 640 -13.55 17.04 -3.16
C ASN A 640 -12.89 18.42 -3.18
N VAL A 641 -11.76 18.59 -3.86
CA VAL A 641 -11.10 19.89 -4.09
C VAL A 641 -12.01 20.82 -4.91
N ASP A 642 -12.64 20.31 -5.95
CA ASP A 642 -13.58 21.11 -6.79
C ASP A 642 -14.79 21.59 -5.97
N LEU A 643 -15.28 20.80 -5.02
CA LEU A 643 -16.34 21.16 -4.08
C LEU A 643 -15.89 22.15 -3.01
N LEU A 644 -14.72 21.92 -2.41
CA LEU A 644 -14.11 22.80 -1.40
C LEU A 644 -13.61 24.13 -2.01
N ARG A 645 -13.28 24.14 -3.31
CA ARG A 645 -12.55 25.22 -4.00
C ARG A 645 -11.21 25.53 -3.31
N TRP A 646 -10.57 24.48 -2.76
CA TRP A 646 -9.31 24.56 -2.03
C TRP A 646 -8.55 23.22 -2.07
N PRO A 647 -7.21 23.22 -2.14
CA PRO A 647 -6.34 24.41 -2.31
C PRO A 647 -6.43 25.00 -3.72
N PRO A 648 -6.08 26.28 -3.91
CA PRO A 648 -5.99 26.85 -5.24
C PRO A 648 -4.86 26.16 -6.03
N ASN A 649 -5.07 25.96 -7.33
CA ASN A 649 -4.09 25.31 -8.24
C ASN A 649 -3.67 23.89 -7.77
N TYR A 650 -4.62 23.11 -7.23
CA TYR A 650 -4.39 21.75 -6.75
C TYR A 650 -3.70 20.88 -7.81
N ASP A 651 -2.73 20.11 -7.33
CA ASP A 651 -2.08 19.02 -8.05
C ASP A 651 -2.07 17.76 -7.18
N THR A 652 -2.05 16.58 -7.80
CA THR A 652 -2.04 15.30 -7.07
C THR A 652 -0.87 15.18 -6.08
N ALA A 653 0.27 15.82 -6.36
CA ALA A 653 1.39 15.84 -5.42
C ALA A 653 1.07 16.57 -4.10
N ASP A 654 0.05 17.44 -4.06
CA ASP A 654 -0.38 18.12 -2.84
C ASP A 654 -0.96 17.14 -1.81
N LEU A 655 -1.33 15.94 -2.22
CA LEU A 655 -1.76 14.86 -1.30
C LEU A 655 -0.64 14.41 -0.34
N GLN A 656 0.61 14.74 -0.61
CA GLN A 656 1.72 14.51 0.33
C GLN A 656 1.87 15.64 1.36
N LEU A 657 1.15 16.75 1.20
CA LEU A 657 1.09 17.80 2.20
C LEU A 657 0.04 17.45 3.25
N GLY A 658 0.47 17.20 4.50
CA GLY A 658 -0.41 16.72 5.57
C GLY A 658 -1.64 17.60 5.76
N ARG A 659 -1.50 18.93 5.74
CA ARG A 659 -2.63 19.86 5.85
C ARG A 659 -3.67 19.65 4.74
N VAL A 660 -3.21 19.54 3.50
CA VAL A 660 -4.10 19.35 2.34
C VAL A 660 -4.80 18.00 2.43
N ASN A 661 -4.04 16.96 2.69
CA ASN A 661 -4.55 15.59 2.76
C ASN A 661 -5.56 15.38 3.88
N LEU A 662 -5.25 15.82 5.10
CA LEU A 662 -6.17 15.75 6.24
C LEU A 662 -7.45 16.56 6.02
N THR A 663 -7.35 17.76 5.42
CA THR A 663 -8.53 18.58 5.13
C THR A 663 -9.46 17.89 4.12
N ILE A 664 -8.90 17.33 3.04
CA ILE A 664 -9.69 16.59 2.04
C ILE A 664 -10.28 15.33 2.67
N GLY A 665 -9.50 14.58 3.48
CA GLY A 665 -9.96 13.36 4.15
C GLY A 665 -11.09 13.62 5.14
N ALA A 666 -10.97 14.64 5.97
CA ALA A 666 -12.03 15.03 6.90
C ALA A 666 -13.30 15.51 6.18
N PHE A 667 -13.14 16.32 5.13
CA PHE A 667 -14.27 16.75 4.31
C PHE A 667 -14.98 15.56 3.65
N TYR A 668 -14.23 14.62 3.09
CA TYR A 668 -14.80 13.42 2.46
C TYR A 668 -15.53 12.54 3.47
N LEU A 669 -14.95 12.30 4.66
CA LEU A 669 -15.61 11.55 5.71
C LEU A 669 -16.90 12.26 6.19
N ASN A 670 -16.87 13.57 6.38
CA ASN A 670 -18.07 14.34 6.74
C ASN A 670 -19.15 14.27 5.67
N ARG A 671 -18.79 14.30 4.38
CA ARG A 671 -19.74 14.07 3.27
C ARG A 671 -20.38 12.69 3.35
N MET A 672 -19.60 11.64 3.63
CA MET A 672 -20.12 10.28 3.78
C MET A 672 -21.02 10.16 5.01
N LEU A 673 -20.66 10.77 6.13
CA LEU A 673 -21.53 10.86 7.31
C LEU A 673 -22.87 11.54 7.00
N THR A 674 -22.84 12.63 6.28
CA THR A 674 -24.06 13.34 5.86
C THR A 674 -24.90 12.48 4.92
N TYR A 675 -24.25 11.84 3.95
CA TYR A 675 -24.91 10.97 2.97
C TYR A 675 -25.62 9.78 3.63
N PHE A 676 -25.01 9.17 4.63
CA PHE A 676 -25.57 8.05 5.38
C PHE A 676 -26.31 8.47 6.67
N SER A 677 -26.77 9.73 6.73
CA SER A 677 -27.60 10.24 7.84
C SER A 677 -26.99 10.03 9.24
N GLY A 678 -25.66 10.13 9.33
CA GLY A 678 -24.90 9.97 10.58
C GLY A 678 -24.49 8.52 10.89
N ASN A 679 -24.83 7.53 10.08
CA ASN A 679 -24.35 6.16 10.27
C ASN A 679 -22.85 6.06 10.03
N MET A 680 -22.08 5.96 11.12
CA MET A 680 -20.61 5.95 11.10
C MET A 680 -20.06 4.71 10.41
N GLN A 681 -20.63 3.53 10.64
CA GLN A 681 -20.17 2.29 10.00
C GLN A 681 -20.31 2.37 8.48
N ALA A 682 -21.48 2.85 8.00
CA ALA A 682 -21.71 3.02 6.57
C ALA A 682 -20.80 4.10 5.95
N ALA A 683 -20.54 5.19 6.68
CA ALA A 683 -19.65 6.26 6.24
C ALA A 683 -18.19 5.79 6.13
N LEU A 684 -17.68 5.03 7.10
CA LEU A 684 -16.34 4.44 7.07
C LEU A 684 -16.21 3.36 5.99
N ALA A 685 -17.25 2.52 5.81
CA ALA A 685 -17.29 1.55 4.71
C ALA A 685 -17.26 2.24 3.34
N ALA A 686 -17.99 3.36 3.20
CA ALA A 686 -18.00 4.17 1.99
C ALA A 686 -16.65 4.88 1.74
N TYR A 687 -15.98 5.31 2.81
CA TYR A 687 -14.65 5.92 2.71
C TYR A 687 -13.64 4.95 2.08
N ASN A 688 -13.65 3.68 2.52
CA ASN A 688 -12.74 2.64 2.03
C ASN A 688 -13.18 2.04 0.68
N ALA A 689 -14.47 1.70 0.53
CA ALA A 689 -14.96 0.91 -0.61
C ALA A 689 -15.85 1.70 -1.59
N GLY A 690 -16.12 2.96 -1.31
CA GLY A 690 -17.01 3.82 -2.07
C GLY A 690 -18.50 3.72 -1.65
N PRO A 691 -19.27 4.79 -1.83
CA PRO A 691 -20.65 4.89 -1.30
C PRO A 691 -21.60 3.85 -1.89
N GLY A 692 -21.49 3.51 -3.17
CA GLY A 692 -22.38 2.53 -3.80
C GLY A 692 -22.27 1.11 -3.20
N ASN A 693 -21.06 0.69 -2.77
CA ASN A 693 -20.90 -0.57 -2.06
C ASN A 693 -21.51 -0.51 -0.66
N ALA A 694 -21.29 0.58 0.07
CA ALA A 694 -21.83 0.75 1.42
C ALA A 694 -23.39 0.79 1.40
N GLU A 695 -24.01 1.45 0.41
CA GLU A 695 -25.47 1.42 0.21
C GLU A 695 -25.99 0.00 -0.01
N ALA A 696 -25.33 -0.76 -0.88
CA ALA A 696 -25.72 -2.15 -1.16
C ALA A 696 -25.64 -3.02 0.10
N TRP A 697 -24.64 -2.84 0.94
CA TRP A 697 -24.50 -3.58 2.20
C TRP A 697 -25.52 -3.12 3.25
N LEU A 698 -25.78 -1.81 3.34
CA LEU A 698 -26.80 -1.27 4.23
C LEU A 698 -28.22 -1.79 3.87
N ALA A 699 -28.52 -1.91 2.58
CA ALA A 699 -29.77 -2.51 2.13
C ALA A 699 -29.92 -3.99 2.52
N LEU A 700 -28.82 -4.73 2.70
CA LEU A 700 -28.83 -6.13 3.13
C LEU A 700 -28.94 -6.31 4.64
N SER A 701 -28.42 -5.36 5.43
CA SER A 701 -28.44 -5.42 6.89
C SER A 701 -29.68 -4.80 7.53
N GLY A 702 -30.39 -3.94 6.79
CA GLY A 702 -31.42 -3.09 7.39
C GLY A 702 -30.82 -2.21 8.51
N ASP A 703 -31.53 -2.15 9.63
CA ASP A 703 -31.10 -1.35 10.81
C ASP A 703 -30.19 -2.10 11.78
N ASP A 704 -29.76 -3.35 11.44
CA ASP A 704 -28.88 -4.13 12.31
C ASP A 704 -27.39 -3.79 12.04
N PRO A 705 -26.70 -3.06 12.95
CA PRO A 705 -25.33 -2.64 12.75
C PRO A 705 -24.34 -3.81 12.81
N ASP A 706 -24.66 -4.88 13.53
CA ASP A 706 -23.80 -6.06 13.61
C ASP A 706 -23.89 -6.88 12.33
N LEU A 707 -25.11 -6.97 11.77
CA LEU A 707 -25.32 -7.61 10.46
C LEU A 707 -24.65 -6.80 9.34
N PHE A 708 -24.61 -5.46 9.44
CA PHE A 708 -23.93 -4.61 8.46
C PHE A 708 -22.47 -5.05 8.26
N LEU A 709 -21.73 -5.29 9.34
CA LEU A 709 -20.34 -5.75 9.25
C LEU A 709 -20.23 -7.10 8.52
N GLU A 710 -21.13 -8.04 8.81
CA GLU A 710 -21.04 -9.41 8.26
C GLU A 710 -21.48 -9.52 6.79
N VAL A 711 -22.31 -8.60 6.31
CA VAL A 711 -22.72 -8.56 4.89
C VAL A 711 -21.74 -7.77 4.00
N ILE A 712 -20.73 -7.13 4.57
CA ILE A 712 -19.63 -6.52 3.81
C ILE A 712 -18.90 -7.62 3.03
N ARG A 713 -18.88 -7.48 1.72
CA ARG A 713 -18.34 -8.50 0.80
C ARG A 713 -16.82 -8.41 0.59
N PHE A 714 -16.23 -7.25 0.91
CA PHE A 714 -14.80 -7.03 0.80
C PHE A 714 -14.13 -7.25 2.16
N GLN A 715 -13.29 -8.28 2.24
CA GLN A 715 -12.57 -8.59 3.48
C GLN A 715 -11.72 -7.42 3.96
N GLU A 716 -11.14 -6.66 3.04
CA GLU A 716 -10.38 -5.45 3.33
C GLU A 716 -11.25 -4.43 4.09
N THR A 717 -12.45 -4.13 3.58
CA THR A 717 -13.36 -3.16 4.20
C THR A 717 -13.89 -3.66 5.55
N GLN A 718 -14.17 -4.96 5.67
CA GLN A 718 -14.55 -5.57 6.95
C GLN A 718 -13.44 -5.42 7.99
N ASN A 719 -12.21 -5.76 7.63
CA ASN A 719 -11.04 -5.59 8.49
C ASN A 719 -10.79 -4.12 8.83
N TYR A 720 -10.99 -3.22 7.87
CA TYR A 720 -10.84 -1.77 8.04
C TYR A 720 -11.75 -1.23 9.15
N LEU A 721 -13.03 -1.58 9.12
CA LEU A 721 -13.98 -1.18 10.17
C LEU A 721 -13.61 -1.75 11.54
N MET A 722 -13.25 -3.02 11.59
CA MET A 722 -12.82 -3.65 12.85
C MET A 722 -11.57 -2.97 13.44
N GLN A 723 -10.56 -2.72 12.61
CA GLN A 723 -9.31 -2.10 13.07
C GLN A 723 -9.51 -0.64 13.51
N ILE A 724 -10.34 0.14 12.81
CA ILE A 724 -10.65 1.52 13.26
C ILE A 724 -11.34 1.47 14.62
N THR A 725 -12.28 0.55 14.84
CA THR A 725 -12.95 0.41 16.14
C THR A 725 -11.94 0.02 17.24
N GLU A 726 -11.04 -0.94 16.96
CA GLU A 726 -9.99 -1.37 17.88
C GLU A 726 -9.02 -0.22 18.22
N PHE A 727 -8.58 0.54 17.22
CA PHE A 727 -7.73 1.72 17.45
C PHE A 727 -8.46 2.83 18.19
N LEU A 728 -9.71 3.11 17.84
CA LEU A 728 -10.54 4.09 18.54
C LEU A 728 -10.68 3.73 20.03
N ASN A 729 -10.94 2.45 20.33
CA ASN A 729 -11.02 1.99 21.72
C ASN A 729 -9.71 2.25 22.49
N ILE A 730 -8.55 2.03 21.88
CA ILE A 730 -7.28 2.37 22.53
C ILE A 730 -7.11 3.88 22.69
N TYR A 731 -7.46 4.70 21.69
CA TYR A 731 -7.44 6.16 21.83
C TYR A 731 -8.39 6.65 22.92
N ILE A 732 -9.55 6.02 23.07
CA ILE A 732 -10.49 6.28 24.18
C ILE A 732 -9.83 5.94 25.53
N LEU A 733 -9.28 4.74 25.68
CA LEU A 733 -8.64 4.30 26.92
C LEU A 733 -7.47 5.20 27.35
N VAL A 734 -6.74 5.77 26.39
CA VAL A 734 -5.53 6.57 26.64
C VAL A 734 -5.86 8.05 26.84
N TYR A 735 -6.80 8.62 26.11
CA TYR A 735 -6.99 10.07 26.01
C TYR A 735 -8.38 10.58 26.42
N GLN A 736 -9.40 9.74 26.57
CA GLN A 736 -10.73 10.18 27.01
C GLN A 736 -10.69 10.63 28.49
N ARG A 737 -11.45 11.68 28.82
CA ARG A 737 -11.57 12.22 30.18
C ARG A 737 -13.00 12.51 30.60
#